data_3abedc4bd2c563bfdad256189476282d
#
_entry.id   3abedc4bd2c563bfdad256189476282d
#
_cell.length_a   1.000
_cell.length_b   1.000
_cell.length_c   1.000
_cell.angle_alpha   90.00
_cell.angle_beta   90.00
_cell.angle_gamma   90.00
#
_symmetry.space_group_name_H-M   'P 1'
#
loop_
_entity.id
_entity.type
_entity.pdbx_description
1 polymer ?
#
loop_
_entity_poly.entity_id
_entity_poly.type
_entity_poly.pdbx_seq_one_letter_code
_entity_poly.pdbx_strand_id
1 'polypeptide(L)'
;MKISVPVIAEVDFLLLGGGVEGCRKAIELAEKGYTVFAAADTSCFGDDVCSSLEILQDGKTTPMQLKHELDLRFIRAGIDFLFQSPAVALTLDDSGRVAGAVIANRTGFQAVNARCILDATQWGLASRLYNGKNVFRPGEYEVSLIQIGACNATDDMTLEKLPFPAVEKGMQYPVFRAVKRMYFAECSPRSLNDALVKMHRACFHPAMSRSAGRCVFHFGKVYESADPASGILAPENYALAETVSAARPAPKAVRVKGDPGPAEDHDAVRLDKPVRFGDRNFGSVEFELNTLPVLDSCDVLVVGAGTAGAPAAIAAARSGAGTIVTESLSFPGGICTSGRVSAYCYGNRCGFTRELDEGRSAMGPEPDFVIIDAATYNYDPVRKQEWLLEQMEDAGAVQLYHTLCIGAAVRGNQVCGSLCAGPLGAGVILAKRCIDATGNADLAAAAGGATEPLLSEGEPAVQGAGLPPFPIARRNQNTDYSFVCDSDVLDSSRFFVMARGKFADHFDAGEILDTRERRRIDGDLHLQPQDIYANKRYSDTITVAMSNFDTHGFIVHPLFLLKATEKDPYYAKVPFRALLPKNLEHILVTGLAVSAHRDCMPLIRMQPDLQNQGYAAGLAAAMAAEADLPMRKLDIRKLQRKLVDKEILPESILTETDSVGGIDKDSSHYFLASVFLDEQGALPRLKEKYAAGPDDVGLAQILAFLGDDSGKALLEKTVDSLDWDPGWNYRGMGQFGPSCSPLDSLIFALDRIGGGSEAVLRKLKSVTDRTEFSHIRAVCMSLIRHPQKAAAADLHRLLSLPGMSGHAVKSYADALASNRETRNDTSVRNSQLKEIYLAKALCKCDPADELGKRLLASYRDSMQGYYSLFAGS
;
A
#
# COMPACT_ATOMS: atom_id res chain seq x y z
N MET A 1 20.79 -18.94 3.66
CA MET A 1 20.47 -18.67 2.24
C MET A 1 21.24 -17.46 1.76
N LYS A 2 21.96 -17.60 0.62
CA LYS A 2 22.66 -16.48 -0.04
C LYS A 2 21.78 -15.89 -1.12
N ILE A 3 21.70 -14.58 -1.17
CA ILE A 3 21.00 -13.83 -2.22
C ILE A 3 21.94 -12.85 -2.89
N SER A 4 21.72 -12.59 -4.16
CA SER A 4 22.40 -11.54 -4.91
C SER A 4 21.60 -10.25 -4.81
N VAL A 5 22.18 -9.22 -4.21
CA VAL A 5 21.55 -7.92 -3.98
C VAL A 5 22.04 -6.94 -5.03
N PRO A 6 21.17 -6.35 -5.86
CA PRO A 6 21.58 -5.41 -6.90
C PRO A 6 22.12 -4.11 -6.28
N VAL A 7 23.20 -3.59 -6.86
CA VAL A 7 23.76 -2.27 -6.54
C VAL A 7 23.08 -1.24 -7.43
N ILE A 8 22.35 -0.30 -6.79
CA ILE A 8 21.51 0.70 -7.49
C ILE A 8 22.23 2.07 -7.64
N ALA A 9 23.28 2.33 -6.87
CA ALA A 9 24.07 3.54 -6.97
C ALA A 9 25.51 3.33 -6.49
N GLU A 10 26.43 4.12 -7.05
CA GLU A 10 27.81 4.30 -6.59
C GLU A 10 28.07 5.79 -6.36
N VAL A 11 28.39 6.16 -5.11
CA VAL A 11 28.46 7.55 -4.69
C VAL A 11 29.64 7.83 -3.77
N ASP A 12 29.98 9.10 -3.58
CA ASP A 12 30.96 9.50 -2.57
C ASP A 12 30.37 9.37 -1.15
N PHE A 13 29.10 9.75 -0.98
CA PHE A 13 28.42 9.75 0.30
C PHE A 13 27.05 9.07 0.23
N LEU A 14 26.79 8.19 1.18
CA LEU A 14 25.46 7.62 1.43
C LEU A 14 24.90 8.21 2.74
N LEU A 15 23.80 8.95 2.66
CA LEU A 15 23.04 9.36 3.84
C LEU A 15 22.10 8.21 4.24
N LEU A 16 22.24 7.70 5.46
CA LEU A 16 21.31 6.78 6.09
C LEU A 16 20.48 7.50 7.14
N GLY A 17 19.15 7.34 7.09
CA GLY A 17 18.20 8.09 7.91
C GLY A 17 17.81 9.44 7.29
N GLY A 18 16.90 10.15 7.96
CA GLY A 18 16.30 11.40 7.47
C GLY A 18 16.45 12.60 8.38
N GLY A 19 17.32 12.54 9.41
CA GLY A 19 17.52 13.63 10.37
C GLY A 19 18.02 14.92 9.70
N VAL A 20 17.54 16.09 10.17
CA VAL A 20 17.78 17.41 9.56
C VAL A 20 19.26 17.72 9.42
N GLU A 21 20.09 17.41 10.43
CA GLU A 21 21.52 17.69 10.40
C GLU A 21 22.24 16.89 9.30
N GLY A 22 21.92 15.59 9.17
CA GLY A 22 22.41 14.75 8.09
C GLY A 22 21.96 15.22 6.72
N CYS A 23 20.70 15.63 6.59
CA CYS A 23 20.17 16.20 5.37
C CYS A 23 20.89 17.46 4.94
N ARG A 24 21.14 18.39 5.88
CA ARG A 24 21.91 19.61 5.62
C ARG A 24 23.32 19.31 5.14
N LYS A 25 24.00 18.35 5.80
CA LYS A 25 25.35 17.93 5.39
C LYS A 25 25.39 17.28 4.03
N ALA A 26 24.44 16.41 3.72
CA ALA A 26 24.31 15.78 2.40
C ALA A 26 24.13 16.82 1.29
N ILE A 27 23.28 17.82 1.49
CA ILE A 27 23.05 18.93 0.55
C ILE A 27 24.34 19.74 0.38
N GLU A 28 25.02 20.14 1.47
CA GLU A 28 26.28 20.86 1.43
C GLU A 28 27.36 20.16 0.57
N LEU A 29 27.47 18.84 0.76
CA LEU A 29 28.42 18.01 0.01
C LEU A 29 28.08 17.95 -1.48
N ALA A 30 26.78 17.75 -1.80
CA ALA A 30 26.32 17.75 -3.19
C ALA A 30 26.55 19.12 -3.89
N GLU A 31 26.29 20.22 -3.20
CA GLU A 31 26.57 21.59 -3.69
C GLU A 31 28.07 21.83 -3.92
N LYS A 32 28.97 21.09 -3.25
CA LYS A 32 30.43 21.10 -3.49
C LYS A 32 30.87 20.15 -4.61
N GLY A 33 29.92 19.44 -5.25
CA GLY A 33 30.17 18.56 -6.40
C GLY A 33 30.42 17.09 -6.05
N TYR A 34 30.23 16.66 -4.81
CA TYR A 34 30.27 15.25 -4.45
C TYR A 34 28.97 14.55 -4.86
N THR A 35 29.06 13.28 -5.25
CA THR A 35 27.89 12.45 -5.51
C THR A 35 27.30 11.95 -4.19
N VAL A 36 25.99 12.08 -4.04
CA VAL A 36 25.26 11.68 -2.81
C VAL A 36 24.03 10.85 -3.17
N PHE A 37 23.76 9.82 -2.38
CA PHE A 37 22.51 9.09 -2.35
C PHE A 37 21.93 9.10 -0.95
N ALA A 38 20.59 9.16 -0.79
CA ALA A 38 19.96 9.13 0.53
C ALA A 38 18.93 8.01 0.65
N ALA A 39 18.96 7.31 1.78
CA ALA A 39 17.98 6.29 2.14
C ALA A 39 17.39 6.61 3.52
N ALA A 40 16.17 7.14 3.53
CA ALA A 40 15.46 7.42 4.76
C ALA A 40 14.60 6.21 5.20
N ASP A 41 14.60 5.93 6.48
CA ASP A 41 13.78 4.88 7.11
C ASP A 41 12.30 5.27 7.23
N THR A 42 11.99 6.56 7.12
CA THR A 42 10.65 7.14 7.15
C THR A 42 10.16 7.55 5.75
N SER A 43 8.94 8.09 5.67
CA SER A 43 8.36 8.60 4.42
C SER A 43 8.82 10.03 4.05
N CYS A 44 9.73 10.64 4.83
CA CYS A 44 10.14 12.03 4.65
C CYS A 44 11.54 12.29 5.22
N PHE A 45 12.11 13.41 4.86
CA PHE A 45 13.26 14.03 5.53
C PHE A 45 12.79 14.97 6.65
N GLY A 46 13.61 15.16 7.70
CA GLY A 46 13.34 16.06 8.81
C GLY A 46 12.35 15.53 9.83
N ASP A 47 12.11 14.21 9.85
CA ASP A 47 11.16 13.60 10.78
C ASP A 47 11.53 13.82 12.26
N ASP A 48 12.81 13.87 12.59
CA ASP A 48 13.31 14.13 13.94
C ASP A 48 12.74 15.42 14.54
N VAL A 49 12.86 16.54 13.86
CA VAL A 49 12.35 17.85 14.34
C VAL A 49 10.86 18.04 14.07
N CYS A 50 10.29 17.33 13.09
CA CYS A 50 8.85 17.37 12.83
C CYS A 50 8.06 16.55 13.84
N SER A 51 8.56 15.40 14.28
CA SER A 51 7.92 14.55 15.28
C SER A 51 8.02 15.12 16.71
N SER A 52 9.15 15.81 17.03
CA SER A 52 9.30 16.53 18.28
C SER A 52 8.60 17.90 18.28
N LEU A 53 8.09 18.35 17.14
CA LEU A 53 7.51 19.68 16.89
C LEU A 53 8.46 20.85 17.22
N GLU A 54 9.75 20.62 17.33
CA GLU A 54 10.75 21.67 17.55
C GLU A 54 10.73 22.73 16.45
N ILE A 55 10.35 22.32 15.22
CA ILE A 55 10.17 23.23 14.09
C ILE A 55 9.17 24.37 14.37
N LEU A 56 8.18 24.16 15.25
CA LEU A 56 7.17 25.17 15.56
C LEU A 56 7.70 26.31 16.45
N GLN A 57 8.91 26.23 16.98
CA GLN A 57 9.52 27.28 17.83
C GLN A 57 9.73 28.57 17.05
N ASP A 58 9.89 28.52 15.73
CA ASP A 58 10.03 29.72 14.90
C ASP A 58 8.69 30.45 14.67
N GLY A 59 7.55 29.80 15.00
CA GLY A 59 6.20 30.34 14.85
C GLY A 59 5.74 30.53 13.39
N LYS A 60 6.50 30.03 12.41
CA LYS A 60 6.29 30.27 10.97
C LYS A 60 6.22 29.01 10.12
N THR A 61 7.08 28.07 10.39
CA THR A 61 7.26 26.87 9.55
C THR A 61 6.41 25.73 10.07
N THR A 62 5.61 25.10 9.21
CA THR A 62 4.89 23.87 9.54
C THR A 62 5.75 22.63 9.25
N PRO A 63 5.46 21.45 9.87
CA PRO A 63 6.14 20.20 9.51
C PRO A 63 6.08 19.88 8.02
N MET A 64 4.95 20.12 7.36
CA MET A 64 4.79 19.89 5.92
C MET A 64 5.70 20.81 5.10
N GLN A 65 5.82 22.08 5.47
CA GLN A 65 6.68 23.04 4.78
C GLN A 65 8.15 22.66 4.89
N LEU A 66 8.63 22.25 6.08
CA LEU A 66 10.01 21.77 6.22
C LEU A 66 10.29 20.53 5.38
N LYS A 67 9.40 19.52 5.47
CA LYS A 67 9.54 18.30 4.68
C LYS A 67 9.60 18.60 3.18
N HIS A 68 8.70 19.47 2.70
CA HIS A 68 8.68 19.90 1.30
C HIS A 68 9.95 20.72 0.92
N GLU A 69 10.42 21.60 1.77
CA GLU A 69 11.65 22.37 1.54
C GLU A 69 12.86 21.44 1.39
N LEU A 70 12.99 20.44 2.26
CA LEU A 70 14.07 19.45 2.17
C LEU A 70 13.97 18.67 0.86
N ASP A 71 12.78 18.19 0.47
CA ASP A 71 12.59 17.53 -0.82
C ASP A 71 13.10 18.40 -1.99
N LEU A 72 12.71 19.69 -2.00
CA LEU A 72 13.13 20.62 -3.05
C LEU A 72 14.64 20.84 -3.07
N ARG A 73 15.27 20.90 -1.91
CA ARG A 73 16.73 21.08 -1.82
C ARG A 73 17.48 19.83 -2.30
N PHE A 74 17.02 18.63 -1.95
CA PHE A 74 17.58 17.38 -2.47
C PHE A 74 17.48 17.30 -3.98
N ILE A 75 16.29 17.61 -4.53
CA ILE A 75 16.04 17.60 -5.98
C ILE A 75 16.95 18.61 -6.70
N ARG A 76 17.08 19.84 -6.19
CA ARG A 76 17.93 20.89 -6.77
C ARG A 76 19.41 20.55 -6.71
N ALA A 77 19.84 19.88 -5.64
CA ALA A 77 21.22 19.42 -5.47
C ALA A 77 21.54 18.17 -6.31
N GLY A 78 20.56 17.60 -7.02
CA GLY A 78 20.74 16.39 -7.84
C GLY A 78 20.97 15.12 -7.02
N ILE A 79 20.50 15.07 -5.78
CA ILE A 79 20.62 13.90 -4.90
C ILE A 79 19.48 12.93 -5.22
N ASP A 80 19.82 11.70 -5.59
CA ASP A 80 18.85 10.60 -5.68
C ASP A 80 18.54 10.07 -4.27
N PHE A 81 17.27 9.67 -4.04
CA PHE A 81 16.85 9.18 -2.72
C PHE A 81 15.69 8.21 -2.77
N LEU A 82 15.54 7.44 -1.68
CA LEU A 82 14.40 6.57 -1.40
C LEU A 82 13.89 6.79 0.02
N PHE A 83 12.58 6.81 0.19
CA PHE A 83 11.90 6.78 1.47
C PHE A 83 11.54 5.35 1.88
N GLN A 84 11.22 5.14 3.17
CA GLN A 84 10.84 3.83 3.74
C GLN A 84 11.85 2.73 3.35
N SER A 85 13.14 3.06 3.41
CA SER A 85 14.25 2.22 2.98
C SER A 85 15.33 2.12 4.07
N PRO A 86 15.03 1.51 5.23
CA PRO A 86 16.00 1.38 6.31
C PRO A 86 17.22 0.54 5.89
N ALA A 87 18.37 0.89 6.45
CA ALA A 87 19.58 0.07 6.31
C ALA A 87 19.43 -1.24 7.12
N VAL A 88 19.85 -2.35 6.53
CA VAL A 88 19.78 -3.68 7.15
C VAL A 88 21.14 -4.34 7.33
N ALA A 89 22.16 -3.90 6.57
CA ALA A 89 23.51 -4.39 6.64
C ALA A 89 24.47 -3.37 6.02
N LEU A 90 25.76 -3.52 6.31
CA LEU A 90 26.83 -2.75 5.67
C LEU A 90 27.50 -3.58 4.57
N THR A 91 27.98 -2.93 3.53
CA THR A 91 28.92 -3.53 2.60
C THR A 91 30.36 -3.13 2.98
N LEU A 92 31.29 -4.08 2.86
CA LEU A 92 32.69 -3.92 3.23
C LEU A 92 33.60 -4.19 2.02
N ASP A 93 34.74 -3.48 1.97
CA ASP A 93 35.84 -3.75 1.04
C ASP A 93 36.76 -4.91 1.53
N ASP A 94 37.75 -5.26 0.71
CA ASP A 94 38.72 -6.33 1.03
C ASP A 94 39.50 -6.05 2.32
N SER A 95 39.65 -4.79 2.72
CA SER A 95 40.33 -4.40 3.95
C SER A 95 39.43 -4.40 5.20
N GLY A 96 38.14 -4.67 5.01
CA GLY A 96 37.12 -4.66 6.07
C GLY A 96 36.59 -3.27 6.41
N ARG A 97 36.91 -2.25 5.62
CA ARG A 97 36.32 -0.90 5.75
C ARG A 97 34.97 -0.86 5.04
N VAL A 98 34.13 0.07 5.46
CA VAL A 98 32.80 0.27 4.87
C VAL A 98 32.93 0.69 3.40
N ALA A 99 32.16 0.05 2.52
CA ALA A 99 32.05 0.33 1.11
C ALA A 99 30.61 0.68 0.68
N GLY A 100 29.71 0.86 1.65
CA GLY A 100 28.31 1.20 1.46
C GLY A 100 27.37 0.45 2.40
N ALA A 101 26.10 0.33 2.02
CA ALA A 101 25.10 -0.37 2.80
C ALA A 101 24.11 -1.16 1.92
N VAL A 102 23.48 -2.16 2.52
CA VAL A 102 22.27 -2.80 2.02
C VAL A 102 21.07 -2.14 2.70
N ILE A 103 20.13 -1.69 1.90
CA ILE A 103 18.82 -1.16 2.33
C ILE A 103 17.72 -2.16 1.97
N ALA A 104 16.61 -2.13 2.69
CA ALA A 104 15.47 -2.99 2.42
C ALA A 104 14.17 -2.19 2.46
N ASN A 105 13.25 -2.55 1.57
CA ASN A 105 11.95 -1.90 1.45
C ASN A 105 10.93 -2.85 0.79
N ARG A 106 9.74 -2.38 0.45
CA ARG A 106 8.71 -3.18 -0.21
C ARG A 106 9.10 -3.73 -1.58
N THR A 107 10.13 -3.19 -2.21
CA THR A 107 10.68 -3.70 -3.48
C THR A 107 11.71 -4.80 -3.26
N GLY A 108 12.15 -5.03 -2.02
CA GLY A 108 13.16 -6.02 -1.65
C GLY A 108 14.46 -5.38 -1.16
N PHE A 109 15.59 -6.06 -1.40
CA PHE A 109 16.91 -5.61 -0.96
C PHE A 109 17.65 -4.93 -2.11
N GLN A 110 18.29 -3.80 -1.82
CA GLN A 110 19.17 -3.07 -2.72
C GLN A 110 20.45 -2.66 -1.99
N ALA A 111 21.56 -2.55 -2.71
CA ALA A 111 22.80 -2.05 -2.17
C ALA A 111 23.16 -0.69 -2.80
N VAL A 112 23.80 0.16 -2.00
CA VAL A 112 24.40 1.41 -2.44
C VAL A 112 25.88 1.36 -2.08
N ASN A 113 26.76 1.46 -3.07
CA ASN A 113 28.18 1.58 -2.84
C ASN A 113 28.52 3.04 -2.51
N ALA A 114 29.31 3.27 -1.45
CA ALA A 114 29.67 4.61 -1.02
C ALA A 114 31.07 4.63 -0.40
N ARG A 115 31.82 5.73 -0.63
CA ARG A 115 33.11 5.96 0.05
C ARG A 115 32.90 6.19 1.54
N CYS A 116 31.86 6.93 1.89
CA CYS A 116 31.52 7.24 3.28
C CYS A 116 30.02 7.14 3.51
N ILE A 117 29.62 6.80 4.72
CA ILE A 117 28.24 6.84 5.21
C ILE A 117 28.10 8.03 6.16
N LEU A 118 27.09 8.87 5.92
CA LEU A 118 26.58 9.85 6.88
C LEU A 118 25.47 9.16 7.68
N ASP A 119 25.76 8.80 8.93
CA ASP A 119 24.80 8.12 9.81
C ASP A 119 23.90 9.14 10.51
N ALA A 120 22.75 9.42 9.90
CA ALA A 120 21.70 10.28 10.46
C ALA A 120 20.52 9.47 11.00
N THR A 121 20.72 8.20 11.31
CA THR A 121 19.71 7.37 11.95
C THR A 121 19.57 7.72 13.43
N GLN A 122 18.37 7.56 13.97
CA GLN A 122 18.06 7.96 15.36
C GLN A 122 18.99 7.32 16.41
N TRP A 123 19.45 6.07 16.15
CA TRP A 123 20.19 5.28 17.13
C TRP A 123 21.63 4.95 16.70
N GLY A 124 22.18 5.62 15.69
CA GLY A 124 23.52 5.34 15.19
C GLY A 124 23.65 3.95 14.58
N LEU A 125 22.66 3.58 13.74
CA LEU A 125 22.52 2.21 13.20
C LEU A 125 23.73 1.75 12.41
N ALA A 126 24.34 2.60 11.58
CA ALA A 126 25.52 2.23 10.83
C ALA A 126 26.72 1.93 11.75
N SER A 127 26.92 2.75 12.79
CA SER A 127 27.96 2.50 13.81
C SER A 127 27.72 1.20 14.56
N ARG A 128 26.48 0.89 14.91
CA ARG A 128 26.09 -0.38 15.56
C ARG A 128 26.40 -1.57 14.67
N LEU A 129 25.95 -1.54 13.42
CA LEU A 129 26.22 -2.63 12.46
C LEU A 129 27.72 -2.85 12.22
N TYR A 130 28.52 -1.79 12.31
CA TYR A 130 29.97 -1.89 12.14
C TYR A 130 30.69 -2.41 13.39
N ASN A 131 30.46 -1.79 14.55
CA ASN A 131 31.17 -2.10 15.79
C ASN A 131 30.55 -3.27 16.57
N GLY A 132 29.23 -3.47 16.48
CA GLY A 132 28.48 -4.40 17.32
C GLY A 132 28.46 -4.01 18.81
N LYS A 133 28.90 -2.79 19.15
CA LYS A 133 29.02 -2.34 20.54
C LYS A 133 27.80 -1.56 20.98
N ASN A 134 27.05 -2.11 21.92
CA ASN A 134 25.93 -1.46 22.60
C ASN A 134 26.43 -0.90 23.94
N VAL A 135 26.25 0.42 24.15
CA VAL A 135 26.64 1.10 25.39
C VAL A 135 25.46 1.40 26.30
N PHE A 136 24.27 0.92 25.94
CA PHE A 136 23.08 1.04 26.78
C PHE A 136 23.28 0.38 28.14
N ARG A 137 22.85 1.07 29.20
CA ARG A 137 22.89 0.57 30.57
C ARG A 137 21.48 0.45 31.11
N PRO A 138 21.09 -0.68 31.74
CA PRO A 138 19.82 -0.78 32.41
C PRO A 138 19.62 0.35 33.44
N GLY A 139 18.44 0.94 33.46
CA GLY A 139 18.16 2.06 34.38
C GLY A 139 16.85 2.78 34.06
N GLU A 140 16.60 3.84 34.82
CA GLU A 140 15.47 4.74 34.59
C GLU A 140 15.87 5.84 33.59
N TYR A 141 15.03 6.04 32.58
CA TYR A 141 15.23 7.04 31.54
C TYR A 141 13.96 7.86 31.35
N GLU A 142 14.12 9.07 30.86
CA GLU A 142 13.00 9.94 30.50
C GLU A 142 12.48 9.60 29.11
N VAL A 143 11.15 9.48 29.01
CA VAL A 143 10.42 9.32 27.76
C VAL A 143 9.44 10.47 27.65
N SER A 144 9.45 11.18 26.53
CA SER A 144 8.51 12.27 26.29
C SER A 144 7.62 12.01 25.08
N LEU A 145 6.37 12.49 25.15
CA LEU A 145 5.40 12.45 24.06
C LEU A 145 4.82 13.85 23.85
N ILE A 146 4.69 14.24 22.57
CA ILE A 146 4.10 15.53 22.19
C ILE A 146 2.65 15.31 21.74
N GLN A 147 1.73 16.14 22.24
CA GLN A 147 0.33 16.12 21.84
C GLN A 147 -0.20 17.53 21.52
N ILE A 148 -1.13 17.59 20.58
CA ILE A 148 -1.76 18.80 20.07
C ILE A 148 -3.24 18.81 20.47
N GLY A 149 -3.71 19.94 20.97
CA GLY A 149 -5.10 20.18 21.38
C GLY A 149 -5.31 19.94 22.86
N ALA A 150 -5.08 18.76 23.37
CA ALA A 150 -5.21 18.40 24.78
C ALA A 150 -4.30 17.21 25.13
N CYS A 151 -3.97 17.09 26.39
CA CYS A 151 -3.15 15.99 26.90
C CYS A 151 -3.54 15.68 28.34
N ASN A 152 -3.65 14.41 28.68
CA ASN A 152 -3.72 13.94 30.07
C ASN A 152 -2.31 13.69 30.62
N ALA A 153 -2.20 13.55 31.92
CA ALA A 153 -1.00 13.09 32.59
C ALA A 153 -1.41 12.32 33.86
N THR A 154 -0.65 11.30 34.21
CA THR A 154 -0.74 10.59 35.48
C THR A 154 0.11 11.31 36.56
N ASP A 155 -0.08 11.00 37.83
CA ASP A 155 0.62 11.66 38.95
C ASP A 155 2.15 11.49 38.90
N ASP A 156 2.65 10.49 38.16
CA ASP A 156 4.08 10.20 37.97
C ASP A 156 4.64 10.81 36.67
N MET A 157 3.90 11.73 36.02
CA MET A 157 4.29 12.42 34.82
C MET A 157 4.41 13.92 35.05
N THR A 158 5.30 14.56 34.27
CA THR A 158 5.36 16.01 34.15
C THR A 158 4.66 16.42 32.87
N LEU A 159 3.68 17.33 32.96
CA LEU A 159 2.98 17.91 31.81
C LEU A 159 3.36 19.38 31.65
N GLU A 160 3.88 19.71 30.48
CA GLU A 160 4.27 21.09 30.12
C GLU A 160 3.43 21.53 28.91
N LYS A 161 2.81 22.71 29.00
CA LYS A 161 2.26 23.39 27.84
C LYS A 161 3.39 24.18 27.16
N LEU A 162 3.69 23.82 25.92
CA LEU A 162 4.77 24.50 25.20
C LEU A 162 4.41 25.93 24.82
N PRO A 163 5.39 26.85 24.72
CA PRO A 163 5.16 28.28 24.52
C PRO A 163 4.69 28.66 23.11
N PHE A 164 4.61 27.70 22.20
CA PHE A 164 4.18 27.88 20.81
C PHE A 164 2.94 27.01 20.49
N PRO A 165 2.01 27.51 19.69
CA PRO A 165 0.89 26.71 19.20
C PRO A 165 1.25 25.99 17.90
N ALA A 166 0.52 24.90 17.62
CA ALA A 166 0.42 24.38 16.28
C ALA A 166 -0.63 25.18 15.50
N VAL A 167 -0.30 25.60 14.27
CA VAL A 167 -1.20 26.45 13.45
C VAL A 167 -1.56 25.72 12.18
N GLU A 168 -2.86 25.68 11.85
CA GLU A 168 -3.36 25.22 10.55
C GLU A 168 -4.52 26.11 10.08
N LYS A 169 -4.39 26.65 8.87
CA LYS A 169 -5.42 27.51 8.25
C LYS A 169 -5.92 28.63 9.17
N GLY A 170 -5.00 29.23 9.92
CA GLY A 170 -5.27 30.32 10.86
C GLY A 170 -5.84 29.90 12.21
N MET A 171 -6.16 28.64 12.43
CA MET A 171 -6.53 28.11 13.74
C MET A 171 -5.28 27.74 14.54
N GLN A 172 -5.29 28.05 15.85
CA GLN A 172 -4.20 27.76 16.77
C GLN A 172 -4.63 26.67 17.76
N TYR A 173 -3.75 25.71 17.96
CA TYR A 173 -3.95 24.60 18.88
C TYR A 173 -2.82 24.57 19.91
N PRO A 174 -3.10 24.43 21.22
CA PRO A 174 -2.07 24.31 22.23
C PRO A 174 -1.27 23.01 21.99
N VAL A 175 0.02 23.06 22.31
CA VAL A 175 0.92 21.91 22.22
C VAL A 175 1.36 21.56 23.65
N PHE A 176 1.36 20.29 23.96
CA PHE A 176 1.73 19.75 25.26
C PHE A 176 2.88 18.75 25.10
N ARG A 177 3.82 18.78 26.04
CA ARG A 177 4.85 17.77 26.22
C ARG A 177 4.61 17.05 27.54
N ALA A 178 4.37 15.75 27.48
CA ALA A 178 4.29 14.89 28.65
C ALA A 178 5.61 14.12 28.78
N VAL A 179 6.17 14.08 29.99
CA VAL A 179 7.43 13.40 30.30
C VAL A 179 7.22 12.42 31.43
N LYS A 180 7.69 11.18 31.26
CA LYS A 180 7.66 10.11 32.28
C LYS A 180 9.02 9.45 32.41
N ARG A 181 9.41 9.10 33.62
CA ARG A 181 10.55 8.20 33.89
C ARG A 181 10.10 6.75 33.82
N MET A 182 10.79 5.96 33.00
CA MET A 182 10.52 4.55 32.79
C MET A 182 11.81 3.74 32.95
N TYR A 183 11.69 2.56 33.53
CA TYR A 183 12.82 1.63 33.64
C TYR A 183 12.95 0.81 32.34
N PHE A 184 14.17 0.75 31.81
CA PHE A 184 14.53 -0.08 30.68
C PHE A 184 15.63 -1.07 31.10
N ALA A 185 15.34 -2.35 30.93
CA ALA A 185 16.33 -3.41 31.08
C ALA A 185 17.26 -3.51 29.86
N GLU A 186 16.73 -3.17 28.68
CA GLU A 186 17.40 -3.21 27.40
C GLU A 186 16.82 -2.16 26.43
N CYS A 187 17.57 -1.85 25.38
CA CYS A 187 17.08 -1.07 24.24
C CYS A 187 16.79 -2.04 23.08
N SER A 188 15.53 -2.49 23.00
CA SER A 188 15.04 -3.41 21.97
C SER A 188 13.76 -2.87 21.31
N PRO A 189 13.37 -3.37 20.14
CA PRO A 189 12.10 -2.96 19.52
C PRO A 189 10.92 -3.13 20.47
N ARG A 190 10.90 -4.20 21.25
CA ARG A 190 9.84 -4.49 22.23
C ARG A 190 9.81 -3.45 23.35
N SER A 191 10.95 -3.20 24.02
CA SER A 191 11.00 -2.27 25.15
C SER A 191 10.63 -0.83 24.76
N LEU A 192 11.04 -0.39 23.56
CA LEU A 192 10.70 0.94 23.05
C LEU A 192 9.20 1.05 22.71
N ASN A 193 8.62 0.04 22.09
CA ASN A 193 7.19 0.04 21.76
C ASN A 193 6.30 -0.11 22.98
N ASP A 194 6.67 -0.90 23.97
CA ASP A 194 5.96 -0.96 25.27
C ASP A 194 5.91 0.40 25.95
N ALA A 195 7.02 1.15 25.93
CA ALA A 195 7.04 2.51 26.47
C ALA A 195 6.17 3.47 25.66
N LEU A 196 6.22 3.39 24.33
CA LEU A 196 5.38 4.17 23.42
C LEU A 196 3.89 3.94 23.70
N VAL A 197 3.45 2.69 23.76
CA VAL A 197 2.05 2.31 24.06
C VAL A 197 1.59 2.87 25.40
N LYS A 198 2.40 2.71 26.45
CA LYS A 198 2.11 3.24 27.79
C LYS A 198 2.03 4.76 27.82
N MET A 199 2.90 5.46 27.09
CA MET A 199 2.84 6.92 26.98
C MET A 199 1.58 7.38 26.25
N HIS A 200 1.23 6.78 25.14
CA HIS A 200 0.01 7.11 24.40
C HIS A 200 -1.24 6.93 25.25
N ARG A 201 -1.37 5.79 25.91
CA ARG A 201 -2.49 5.48 26.80
C ARG A 201 -2.61 6.48 27.95
N ALA A 202 -1.49 6.81 28.61
CA ALA A 202 -1.47 7.77 29.72
C ALA A 202 -1.80 9.20 29.28
N CYS A 203 -1.38 9.60 28.09
CA CYS A 203 -1.54 10.96 27.57
C CYS A 203 -2.84 11.19 26.81
N PHE A 204 -3.60 10.14 26.49
CA PHE A 204 -4.83 10.30 25.73
C PHE A 204 -5.83 11.22 26.44
N HIS A 205 -6.39 12.18 25.67
CA HIS A 205 -7.48 13.05 26.09
C HIS A 205 -8.55 13.13 24.99
N PRO A 206 -9.85 13.03 25.31
CA PRO A 206 -10.92 13.04 24.32
C PRO A 206 -10.94 14.26 23.37
N ALA A 207 -10.44 15.41 23.83
CA ALA A 207 -10.30 16.63 23.03
C ALA A 207 -8.94 16.74 22.28
N MET A 208 -8.13 15.70 22.28
CA MET A 208 -6.87 15.66 21.55
C MET A 208 -7.13 15.70 20.05
N SER A 209 -6.39 16.55 19.33
CA SER A 209 -6.49 16.65 17.87
C SER A 209 -5.50 15.76 17.17
N ARG A 210 -4.30 15.58 17.74
CA ARG A 210 -3.23 14.77 17.20
C ARG A 210 -2.19 14.43 18.26
N SER A 211 -1.59 13.25 18.13
CA SER A 211 -0.39 12.84 18.84
C SER A 211 0.80 12.82 17.89
N ALA A 212 1.99 13.11 18.38
CA ALA A 212 3.22 12.76 17.68
C ALA A 212 3.30 11.23 17.58
N GLY A 213 3.65 10.72 16.40
CA GLY A 213 3.73 9.28 16.15
C GLY A 213 4.85 8.57 16.88
N ARG A 214 5.73 9.31 17.55
CA ARG A 214 6.92 8.77 18.24
C ARG A 214 7.07 9.37 19.62
N CYS A 215 7.57 8.57 20.56
CA CYS A 215 8.14 9.07 21.78
C CYS A 215 9.59 9.56 21.52
N VAL A 216 10.01 10.57 22.25
CA VAL A 216 11.42 10.95 22.34
C VAL A 216 12.02 10.25 23.57
N PHE A 217 13.00 9.41 23.34
CA PHE A 217 13.69 8.65 24.38
C PHE A 217 15.01 9.34 24.75
N HIS A 218 15.17 9.71 26.00
CA HIS A 218 16.33 10.47 26.48
C HIS A 218 17.41 9.52 27.04
N PHE A 219 17.82 8.54 26.23
CA PHE A 219 18.88 7.58 26.59
C PHE A 219 20.29 8.12 26.39
N GLY A 220 20.44 9.28 25.74
CA GLY A 220 21.73 9.70 25.22
C GLY A 220 22.21 8.76 24.11
N LYS A 221 23.52 8.48 24.09
CA LYS A 221 24.14 7.62 23.08
C LYS A 221 23.96 6.16 23.44
N VAL A 222 23.24 5.37 22.63
CA VAL A 222 22.95 3.94 22.84
C VAL A 222 24.06 3.05 22.28
N TYR A 223 24.66 3.44 21.15
CA TYR A 223 25.73 2.73 20.48
C TYR A 223 27.00 3.57 20.43
N GLU A 224 28.16 2.91 20.51
CA GLU A 224 29.45 3.57 20.33
C GLU A 224 29.61 3.98 18.86
N SER A 225 29.93 5.26 18.58
CA SER A 225 30.23 5.73 17.23
C SER A 225 31.43 5.00 16.64
N ALA A 226 31.36 4.65 15.38
CA ALA A 226 32.49 4.09 14.67
C ALA A 226 33.61 5.13 14.52
N ASP A 227 34.87 4.66 14.46
CA ASP A 227 36.00 5.51 14.09
C ASP A 227 35.73 6.09 12.69
N PRO A 228 35.81 7.41 12.48
CA PRO A 228 35.69 8.04 11.16
C PRO A 228 36.54 7.40 10.07
N ALA A 229 37.71 6.85 10.41
CA ALA A 229 38.56 6.13 9.46
C ALA A 229 37.89 4.87 8.86
N SER A 230 36.88 4.31 9.52
CA SER A 230 36.05 3.22 8.97
C SER A 230 35.24 3.64 7.75
N GLY A 231 34.97 4.95 7.61
CA GLY A 231 34.10 5.55 6.60
C GLY A 231 32.67 5.81 7.08
N ILE A 232 32.38 5.64 8.37
CA ILE A 232 31.10 6.00 8.98
C ILE A 232 31.30 7.30 9.76
N LEU A 233 30.44 8.28 9.48
CA LEU A 233 30.44 9.59 10.11
C LEU A 233 29.13 9.81 10.84
N ALA A 234 29.21 9.98 12.16
CA ALA A 234 28.09 10.42 12.99
C ALA A 234 28.03 11.96 12.99
N PRO A 235 26.92 12.59 13.46
CA PRO A 235 26.76 14.04 13.44
C PRO A 235 27.95 14.81 14.01
N GLU A 236 28.54 14.37 15.08
CA GLU A 236 29.72 14.97 15.71
C GLU A 236 30.98 14.99 14.83
N ASN A 237 31.01 14.15 13.78
CA ASN A 237 32.15 13.96 12.89
C ASN A 237 31.93 14.46 11.45
N TYR A 238 30.77 15.03 11.13
CA TYR A 238 30.44 15.48 9.77
C TYR A 238 31.43 16.51 9.20
N ALA A 239 32.10 17.25 10.04
CA ALA A 239 33.17 18.16 9.61
C ALA A 239 34.36 17.44 8.92
N LEU A 240 34.54 16.13 9.18
CA LEU A 240 35.62 15.33 8.61
C LEU A 240 35.27 14.72 7.26
N ALA A 241 34.05 14.89 6.74
CA ALA A 241 33.52 14.16 5.58
C ALA A 241 34.43 14.26 4.34
N GLU A 242 34.82 15.46 3.97
CA GLU A 242 35.67 15.68 2.79
C GLU A 242 37.06 15.06 2.96
N THR A 243 37.66 15.19 4.14
CA THR A 243 38.97 14.62 4.43
C THR A 243 38.93 13.07 4.40
N VAL A 244 37.95 12.49 5.04
CA VAL A 244 37.79 11.02 5.07
C VAL A 244 37.50 10.47 3.67
N SER A 245 36.62 11.11 2.90
CA SER A 245 36.29 10.70 1.53
C SER A 245 37.53 10.79 0.61
N ALA A 246 38.31 11.87 0.68
CA ALA A 246 39.51 12.05 -0.14
C ALA A 246 40.60 10.97 0.13
N ALA A 247 40.64 10.44 1.34
CA ALA A 247 41.61 9.40 1.71
C ALA A 247 41.16 7.99 1.29
N ARG A 248 39.98 7.82 0.67
CA ARG A 248 39.37 6.51 0.35
C ARG A 248 39.32 6.28 -1.17
N PRO A 249 39.59 5.03 -1.63
CA PRO A 249 39.44 4.66 -3.03
C PRO A 249 37.94 4.67 -3.43
N ALA A 250 37.68 4.53 -4.72
CA ALA A 250 36.30 4.27 -5.21
C ALA A 250 35.70 3.04 -4.48
N PRO A 251 34.46 3.07 -4.11
CA PRO A 251 33.83 2.00 -3.33
C PRO A 251 33.77 0.71 -4.15
N LYS A 252 34.27 -0.37 -3.56
CA LYS A 252 34.16 -1.73 -4.12
C LYS A 252 33.73 -2.68 -3.02
N ALA A 253 32.46 -2.97 -2.99
CA ALA A 253 31.89 -3.92 -2.04
C ALA A 253 32.28 -5.36 -2.44
N VAL A 254 32.81 -6.15 -1.50
CA VAL A 254 33.16 -7.55 -1.69
C VAL A 254 32.38 -8.47 -0.75
N ARG A 255 31.89 -7.97 0.36
CA ARG A 255 31.06 -8.72 1.31
C ARG A 255 30.05 -7.85 2.03
N VAL A 256 28.97 -8.49 2.52
CA VAL A 256 27.96 -7.85 3.37
C VAL A 256 28.17 -8.27 4.82
N LYS A 257 28.07 -7.30 5.74
CA LYS A 257 28.10 -7.49 7.18
C LYS A 257 26.74 -7.10 7.75
N GLY A 258 25.93 -8.11 8.08
CA GLY A 258 24.69 -7.92 8.84
C GLY A 258 24.93 -7.98 10.35
N ASP A 259 23.84 -7.85 11.11
CA ASP A 259 23.84 -8.07 12.55
C ASP A 259 24.03 -9.56 12.83
N PRO A 260 25.02 -9.97 13.63
CA PRO A 260 25.21 -11.38 13.95
C PRO A 260 24.10 -11.87 14.87
N GLY A 261 23.40 -12.90 14.45
CA GLY A 261 22.39 -13.61 15.25
C GLY A 261 22.67 -15.10 15.31
N PRO A 262 22.00 -15.84 16.20
CA PRO A 262 22.08 -17.30 16.19
C PRO A 262 21.53 -17.83 14.87
N ALA A 263 22.15 -18.89 14.35
CA ALA A 263 21.59 -19.61 13.20
C ALA A 263 20.32 -20.34 13.64
N GLU A 264 19.21 -20.09 12.97
CA GLU A 264 17.93 -20.74 13.21
C GLU A 264 17.59 -21.71 12.06
N ASP A 265 16.81 -22.73 12.36
CA ASP A 265 16.37 -23.73 11.38
C ASP A 265 15.20 -23.20 10.54
N HIS A 266 15.47 -22.19 9.70
CA HIS A 266 14.53 -21.63 8.74
C HIS A 266 15.26 -21.14 7.49
N ASP A 267 14.55 -21.10 6.39
CA ASP A 267 14.98 -20.42 5.17
C ASP A 267 14.40 -19.01 5.14
N ALA A 268 15.21 -18.04 4.73
CA ALA A 268 14.76 -16.66 4.53
C ALA A 268 14.54 -16.40 3.04
N VAL A 269 13.40 -15.83 2.72
CA VAL A 269 13.01 -15.49 1.34
C VAL A 269 12.69 -14.00 1.25
N ARG A 270 12.92 -13.40 0.09
CA ARG A 270 12.63 -11.98 -0.16
C ARG A 270 11.73 -11.79 -1.38
N LEU A 271 11.21 -10.57 -1.53
CA LEU A 271 10.58 -10.14 -2.77
C LEU A 271 11.65 -9.89 -3.84
N ASP A 272 11.40 -10.38 -5.06
CA ASP A 272 12.32 -10.27 -6.19
C ASP A 272 11.89 -9.15 -7.15
N LYS A 273 12.06 -7.91 -6.73
CA LYS A 273 11.82 -6.76 -7.60
C LYS A 273 12.95 -5.74 -7.45
N PRO A 274 13.76 -5.49 -8.50
CA PRO A 274 14.75 -4.43 -8.47
C PRO A 274 14.08 -3.06 -8.46
N VAL A 275 14.68 -2.11 -7.74
CA VAL A 275 14.30 -0.71 -7.86
C VAL A 275 14.71 -0.21 -9.25
N ARG A 276 13.83 0.55 -9.89
CA ARG A 276 14.03 1.09 -11.24
C ARG A 276 14.68 2.49 -11.16
N PHE A 277 15.96 2.57 -11.48
CA PHE A 277 16.69 3.85 -11.65
C PHE A 277 17.24 3.99 -13.08
N GLY A 278 16.41 3.72 -14.08
CA GLY A 278 16.83 3.69 -15.48
C GLY A 278 17.81 2.54 -15.76
N ASP A 279 18.71 2.72 -16.71
CA ASP A 279 19.68 1.70 -17.14
C ASP A 279 20.87 1.51 -16.18
N ARG A 280 20.82 2.07 -14.96
CA ARG A 280 21.90 1.99 -13.99
C ARG A 280 22.03 0.57 -13.46
N ASN A 281 23.17 -0.07 -13.76
CA ASN A 281 23.53 -1.38 -13.25
C ASN A 281 24.99 -1.35 -12.79
N PHE A 282 25.19 -1.33 -11.47
CA PHE A 282 26.50 -1.31 -10.82
C PHE A 282 26.90 -2.69 -10.29
N GLY A 283 26.28 -3.76 -10.80
CA GLY A 283 26.54 -5.13 -10.34
C GLY A 283 25.70 -5.53 -9.14
N SER A 284 26.23 -6.48 -8.37
CA SER A 284 25.53 -7.01 -7.17
C SER A 284 26.51 -7.42 -6.08
N VAL A 285 26.01 -7.54 -4.85
CA VAL A 285 26.74 -8.08 -3.69
C VAL A 285 26.00 -9.29 -3.11
N GLU A 286 26.74 -10.27 -2.61
CA GLU A 286 26.17 -11.45 -1.97
C GLU A 286 25.83 -11.18 -0.52
N PHE A 287 24.61 -11.47 -0.11
CA PHE A 287 24.12 -11.33 1.26
C PHE A 287 23.58 -12.65 1.82
N GLU A 288 24.03 -13.01 3.00
CA GLU A 288 23.60 -14.19 3.73
C GLU A 288 22.46 -13.85 4.69
N LEU A 289 21.19 -14.08 4.29
CA LEU A 289 20.02 -13.74 5.09
C LEU A 289 19.92 -14.46 6.43
N ASN A 290 20.47 -15.67 6.55
CA ASN A 290 20.47 -16.43 7.80
C ASN A 290 21.38 -15.81 8.89
N THR A 291 22.11 -14.73 8.58
CA THR A 291 22.86 -13.97 9.58
C THR A 291 22.01 -12.92 10.30
N LEU A 292 20.76 -12.72 9.89
CA LEU A 292 19.84 -11.82 10.59
C LEU A 292 19.40 -12.42 11.93
N PRO A 293 19.40 -11.62 13.02
CA PRO A 293 19.04 -12.12 14.35
C PRO A 293 17.54 -12.45 14.45
N VAL A 294 17.20 -13.42 15.31
CA VAL A 294 15.81 -13.60 15.76
C VAL A 294 15.51 -12.54 16.80
N LEU A 295 14.55 -11.66 16.50
CA LEU A 295 14.16 -10.56 17.35
C LEU A 295 13.17 -11.00 18.45
N ASP A 296 12.25 -11.92 18.11
CA ASP A 296 11.21 -12.42 19.02
C ASP A 296 10.54 -13.68 18.42
N SER A 297 9.68 -14.33 19.21
CA SER A 297 8.87 -15.46 18.78
C SER A 297 7.48 -15.45 19.44
N CYS A 298 6.47 -16.01 18.74
CA CYS A 298 5.09 -16.01 19.23
C CYS A 298 4.26 -17.19 18.68
N ASP A 299 3.03 -17.35 19.17
CA ASP A 299 2.09 -18.32 18.62
C ASP A 299 1.47 -17.79 17.31
N VAL A 300 1.06 -16.50 17.31
CA VAL A 300 0.45 -15.83 16.16
C VAL A 300 1.17 -14.52 15.87
N LEU A 301 1.72 -14.39 14.67
CA LEU A 301 2.29 -13.16 14.15
C LEU A 301 1.31 -12.50 13.17
N VAL A 302 0.92 -11.25 13.46
CA VAL A 302 0.13 -10.43 12.56
C VAL A 302 1.05 -9.39 11.91
N VAL A 303 1.20 -9.44 10.60
CA VAL A 303 2.05 -8.53 9.84
C VAL A 303 1.19 -7.43 9.21
N GLY A 304 1.28 -6.23 9.75
CA GLY A 304 0.43 -5.06 9.47
C GLY A 304 -0.69 -4.92 10.51
N ALA A 305 -0.72 -3.80 11.24
CA ALA A 305 -1.79 -3.45 12.19
C ALA A 305 -2.86 -2.53 11.56
N GLY A 306 -3.12 -2.68 10.25
CA GLY A 306 -4.10 -1.88 9.52
C GLY A 306 -5.55 -2.19 9.91
N THR A 307 -6.51 -1.81 9.05
CA THR A 307 -7.96 -1.96 9.27
C THR A 307 -8.38 -3.39 9.62
N ALA A 308 -7.75 -4.40 9.03
CA ALA A 308 -7.99 -5.81 9.34
C ALA A 308 -7.01 -6.37 10.38
N GLY A 309 -5.75 -5.90 10.37
CA GLY A 309 -4.69 -6.50 11.18
C GLY A 309 -4.82 -6.20 12.68
N ALA A 310 -5.17 -4.98 13.07
CA ALA A 310 -5.39 -4.67 14.49
C ALA A 310 -6.54 -5.52 15.09
N PRO A 311 -7.71 -5.66 14.45
CA PRO A 311 -8.72 -6.63 14.89
C PRO A 311 -8.25 -8.08 14.95
N ALA A 312 -7.38 -8.50 14.01
CA ALA A 312 -6.81 -9.84 14.01
C ALA A 312 -5.91 -10.07 15.22
N ALA A 313 -5.06 -9.09 15.56
CA ALA A 313 -4.20 -9.16 16.74
C ALA A 313 -5.02 -9.22 18.03
N ILE A 314 -6.05 -8.38 18.15
CA ILE A 314 -6.98 -8.37 19.31
C ILE A 314 -7.65 -9.75 19.44
N ALA A 315 -8.18 -10.30 18.37
CA ALA A 315 -8.88 -11.60 18.39
C ALA A 315 -7.95 -12.76 18.77
N ALA A 316 -6.73 -12.78 18.20
CA ALA A 316 -5.75 -13.82 18.50
C ALA A 316 -5.31 -13.77 19.99
N ALA A 317 -4.95 -12.59 20.48
CA ALA A 317 -4.52 -12.39 21.86
C ALA A 317 -5.65 -12.70 22.87
N ARG A 318 -6.87 -12.22 22.64
CA ARG A 318 -8.05 -12.53 23.47
C ARG A 318 -8.38 -14.02 23.49
N SER A 319 -7.95 -14.78 22.47
CA SER A 319 -8.10 -16.23 22.43
C SER A 319 -7.00 -16.98 23.18
N GLY A 320 -6.07 -16.27 23.86
CA GLY A 320 -5.00 -16.83 24.66
C GLY A 320 -3.71 -17.14 23.88
N ALA A 321 -3.61 -16.81 22.58
CA ALA A 321 -2.40 -16.99 21.81
C ALA A 321 -1.37 -15.90 22.16
N GLY A 322 -0.09 -16.27 22.40
CA GLY A 322 1.00 -15.32 22.45
C GLY A 322 1.11 -14.61 21.11
N THR A 323 0.71 -13.33 21.06
CA THR A 323 0.51 -12.59 19.80
C THR A 323 1.50 -11.44 19.68
N ILE A 324 2.16 -11.33 18.52
CA ILE A 324 2.92 -10.14 18.13
C ILE A 324 2.27 -9.54 16.89
N VAL A 325 2.14 -8.21 16.85
CA VAL A 325 1.72 -7.48 15.67
C VAL A 325 2.78 -6.45 15.27
N THR A 326 3.12 -6.43 13.97
CA THR A 326 4.04 -5.43 13.41
C THR A 326 3.28 -4.41 12.58
N GLU A 327 3.74 -3.15 12.59
CA GLU A 327 3.19 -2.07 11.77
C GLU A 327 4.30 -1.14 11.30
N SER A 328 4.31 -0.81 10.01
CA SER A 328 5.29 0.10 9.43
C SER A 328 5.07 1.56 9.81
N LEU A 329 3.86 1.91 10.24
CA LEU A 329 3.47 3.24 10.68
C LEU A 329 3.62 3.39 12.20
N SER A 330 3.33 4.59 12.68
CA SER A 330 3.38 4.94 14.10
C SER A 330 2.20 4.41 14.92
N PHE A 331 1.10 4.00 14.28
CA PHE A 331 -0.17 3.70 14.93
C PHE A 331 -0.95 2.58 14.23
N PRO A 332 -1.85 1.88 14.97
CA PRO A 332 -2.74 0.88 14.40
C PRO A 332 -3.90 1.51 13.63
N GLY A 333 -4.60 0.69 12.83
CA GLY A 333 -5.82 1.02 12.10
C GLY A 333 -5.61 1.37 10.63
N GLY A 334 -4.37 1.73 10.22
CA GLY A 334 -4.04 1.99 8.83
C GLY A 334 -4.86 3.13 8.23
N ILE A 335 -5.58 2.87 7.12
CA ILE A 335 -6.34 3.92 6.40
C ILE A 335 -7.44 4.57 7.26
N CYS A 336 -8.00 3.85 8.23
CA CYS A 336 -9.07 4.36 9.07
C CYS A 336 -8.58 5.22 10.24
N THR A 337 -7.28 5.27 10.49
CA THR A 337 -6.64 6.06 11.55
C THR A 337 -5.55 6.95 10.96
N SER A 338 -4.36 6.41 10.68
CA SER A 338 -3.23 7.13 10.07
C SER A 338 -3.59 7.72 8.70
N GLY A 339 -4.42 7.04 7.91
CA GLY A 339 -4.93 7.55 6.63
C GLY A 339 -6.05 8.57 6.74
N ARG A 340 -6.62 8.78 7.95
CA ARG A 340 -7.70 9.74 8.23
C ARG A 340 -8.98 9.57 7.41
N VAL A 341 -9.21 8.39 6.81
CA VAL A 341 -10.50 8.06 6.20
C VAL A 341 -11.50 7.77 7.32
N SER A 342 -12.11 8.82 7.83
CA SER A 342 -12.89 8.87 9.07
C SER A 342 -14.39 8.62 8.87
N ALA A 343 -14.75 7.91 7.82
CA ALA A 343 -16.14 7.58 7.52
C ALA A 343 -16.30 6.16 7.01
N TYR A 344 -17.39 5.52 7.43
CA TYR A 344 -17.87 4.31 6.78
C TYR A 344 -18.84 4.71 5.67
N CYS A 345 -18.46 4.44 4.43
CA CYS A 345 -19.38 4.51 3.31
C CYS A 345 -19.87 3.09 3.07
N TYR A 346 -20.98 2.69 3.69
CA TYR A 346 -21.45 1.31 3.77
C TYR A 346 -20.57 0.42 4.68
N GLY A 347 -20.73 -0.88 4.58
CA GLY A 347 -20.12 -1.89 5.42
C GLY A 347 -21.09 -2.45 6.47
N ASN A 348 -20.96 -3.74 6.75
CA ASN A 348 -21.80 -4.42 7.72
C ASN A 348 -21.30 -4.15 9.15
N ARG A 349 -21.91 -3.20 9.83
CA ARG A 349 -21.53 -2.73 11.17
C ARG A 349 -22.04 -3.65 12.28
N CYS A 350 -21.63 -4.92 12.27
CA CYS A 350 -21.99 -5.93 13.26
C CYS A 350 -20.74 -6.40 14.03
N GLY A 351 -20.95 -7.25 15.03
CA GLY A 351 -19.89 -7.96 15.72
C GLY A 351 -18.78 -7.08 16.28
N PHE A 352 -17.53 -7.32 15.87
CA PHE A 352 -16.40 -6.56 16.35
C PHE A 352 -16.44 -5.08 15.94
N THR A 353 -16.96 -4.76 14.74
CA THR A 353 -17.09 -3.36 14.33
C THR A 353 -18.04 -2.59 15.24
N ARG A 354 -19.15 -3.20 15.68
CA ARG A 354 -20.06 -2.58 16.64
C ARG A 354 -19.38 -2.37 18.00
N GLU A 355 -18.67 -3.36 18.50
CA GLU A 355 -17.88 -3.23 19.74
C GLU A 355 -16.86 -2.08 19.65
N LEU A 356 -16.15 -1.97 18.52
CA LEU A 356 -15.20 -0.88 18.28
C LEU A 356 -15.90 0.49 18.29
N ASP A 357 -17.03 0.61 17.60
CA ASP A 357 -17.78 1.87 17.52
C ASP A 357 -18.33 2.28 18.90
N GLU A 358 -18.86 1.34 19.68
CA GLU A 358 -19.36 1.57 21.03
C GLU A 358 -18.22 1.92 22.00
N GLY A 359 -17.11 1.16 21.97
CA GLY A 359 -15.95 1.39 22.81
C GLY A 359 -15.29 2.74 22.54
N ARG A 360 -15.11 3.09 21.28
CA ARG A 360 -14.60 4.40 20.86
C ARG A 360 -15.51 5.54 21.32
N SER A 361 -16.84 5.39 21.19
CA SER A 361 -17.81 6.41 21.62
C SER A 361 -17.82 6.56 23.15
N ALA A 362 -17.55 5.51 23.91
CA ALA A 362 -17.44 5.57 25.36
C ALA A 362 -16.21 6.35 25.86
N MET A 363 -15.20 6.59 25.04
CA MET A 363 -13.99 7.34 25.41
C MET A 363 -14.24 8.85 25.61
N GLY A 364 -15.42 9.37 25.30
CA GLY A 364 -15.79 10.76 25.54
C GLY A 364 -16.84 11.27 24.55
N PRO A 365 -17.33 12.53 24.71
CA PRO A 365 -18.34 13.09 23.83
C PRO A 365 -17.83 13.18 22.40
N GLU A 366 -18.67 12.77 21.43
CA GLU A 366 -18.30 12.85 20.02
C GLU A 366 -18.06 14.30 19.59
N PRO A 367 -17.04 14.56 18.77
CA PRO A 367 -16.85 15.87 18.19
C PRO A 367 -18.04 16.30 17.30
N ASP A 368 -18.29 17.59 17.19
CA ASP A 368 -19.40 18.16 16.40
C ASP A 368 -19.42 17.78 14.91
N PHE A 369 -18.28 17.32 14.39
CA PHE A 369 -18.19 16.90 12.98
C PHE A 369 -18.65 15.45 12.74
N VAL A 370 -18.90 14.67 13.79
CA VAL A 370 -19.38 13.30 13.66
C VAL A 370 -20.85 13.33 13.26
N ILE A 371 -21.12 12.88 12.04
CA ILE A 371 -22.47 12.73 11.48
C ILE A 371 -22.75 11.25 11.36
N ILE A 372 -23.87 10.81 11.91
CA ILE A 372 -24.34 9.43 11.85
C ILE A 372 -25.70 9.45 11.14
N ASP A 373 -25.74 8.91 9.92
CA ASP A 373 -26.95 8.66 9.16
C ASP A 373 -26.99 7.20 8.64
N ALA A 374 -28.03 6.85 7.88
CA ALA A 374 -28.23 5.49 7.39
C ALA A 374 -27.15 5.03 6.40
N ALA A 375 -26.54 5.95 5.64
CA ALA A 375 -25.59 5.63 4.58
C ALA A 375 -24.14 5.98 4.98
N THR A 376 -23.95 6.93 5.88
CA THR A 376 -22.62 7.43 6.28
C THR A 376 -22.51 7.47 7.80
N TYR A 377 -21.46 6.85 8.31
CA TYR A 377 -21.08 6.91 9.70
C TYR A 377 -19.70 7.51 9.83
N ASN A 378 -19.62 8.75 10.28
CA ASN A 378 -18.35 9.41 10.56
C ASN A 378 -17.90 9.12 11.99
N TYR A 379 -16.60 9.08 12.21
CA TYR A 379 -16.02 8.86 13.53
C TYR A 379 -14.72 9.66 13.71
N ASP A 380 -14.27 9.80 14.94
CA ASP A 380 -12.98 10.39 15.27
C ASP A 380 -11.86 9.35 15.06
N PRO A 381 -10.94 9.53 14.07
CA PRO A 381 -9.86 8.59 13.81
C PRO A 381 -8.83 8.52 14.94
N VAL A 382 -8.66 9.59 15.74
CA VAL A 382 -7.73 9.59 16.87
C VAL A 382 -8.23 8.68 17.97
N ARG A 383 -9.52 8.79 18.34
CA ARG A 383 -10.11 7.89 19.33
C ARG A 383 -10.12 6.44 18.87
N LYS A 384 -10.36 6.22 17.58
CA LYS A 384 -10.31 4.86 17.01
C LYS A 384 -8.91 4.25 17.12
N GLN A 385 -7.90 5.06 16.86
CA GLN A 385 -6.50 4.69 17.00
C GLN A 385 -6.17 4.29 18.44
N GLU A 386 -6.51 5.16 19.41
CA GLU A 386 -6.24 4.91 20.84
C GLU A 386 -7.02 3.71 21.35
N TRP A 387 -8.29 3.56 20.97
CA TRP A 387 -9.08 2.40 21.35
C TRP A 387 -8.45 1.09 20.84
N LEU A 388 -8.02 1.04 19.59
CA LEU A 388 -7.35 -0.14 19.04
C LEU A 388 -6.03 -0.46 19.77
N LEU A 389 -5.25 0.57 20.09
CA LEU A 389 -4.00 0.44 20.81
C LEU A 389 -4.25 -0.12 22.24
N GLU A 390 -5.23 0.41 22.97
CA GLU A 390 -5.65 -0.06 24.29
C GLU A 390 -6.14 -1.50 24.24
N GLN A 391 -6.99 -1.85 23.26
CA GLN A 391 -7.55 -3.20 23.17
C GLN A 391 -6.50 -4.27 22.84
N MET A 392 -5.47 -3.94 22.09
CA MET A 392 -4.33 -4.83 21.84
C MET A 392 -3.49 -5.01 23.11
N GLU A 393 -3.21 -3.91 23.85
CA GLU A 393 -2.48 -3.96 25.11
C GLU A 393 -3.24 -4.75 26.17
N ASP A 394 -4.54 -4.46 26.38
CA ASP A 394 -5.39 -5.15 27.35
C ASP A 394 -5.52 -6.66 27.06
N ALA A 395 -5.46 -7.05 25.78
CA ALA A 395 -5.43 -8.45 25.36
C ALA A 395 -4.05 -9.11 25.52
N GLY A 396 -2.99 -8.33 25.78
CA GLY A 396 -1.62 -8.82 25.92
C GLY A 396 -0.88 -9.01 24.60
N ALA A 397 -1.33 -8.40 23.52
CA ALA A 397 -0.61 -8.41 22.26
C ALA A 397 0.61 -7.48 22.30
N VAL A 398 1.77 -7.98 21.88
CA VAL A 398 2.99 -7.19 21.71
C VAL A 398 2.87 -6.39 20.41
N GLN A 399 2.99 -5.07 20.50
CA GLN A 399 2.83 -4.14 19.37
C GLN A 399 4.20 -3.60 18.97
N LEU A 400 4.58 -3.76 17.69
CA LEU A 400 5.86 -3.28 17.15
C LEU A 400 5.60 -2.33 15.99
N TYR A 401 5.63 -1.02 16.28
CA TYR A 401 5.49 0.07 15.29
C TYR A 401 6.82 0.39 14.61
N HIS A 402 6.78 1.13 13.51
CA HIS A 402 7.92 1.42 12.64
C HIS A 402 8.67 0.17 12.20
N THR A 403 7.95 -0.95 12.07
CA THR A 403 8.50 -2.27 11.78
C THR A 403 7.95 -2.75 10.43
N LEU A 404 8.78 -2.60 9.39
CA LEU A 404 8.43 -2.93 8.00
C LEU A 404 8.69 -4.42 7.74
N CYS A 405 7.73 -5.12 7.15
CA CYS A 405 7.94 -6.45 6.56
C CYS A 405 8.81 -6.33 5.29
N ILE A 406 9.96 -6.99 5.29
CA ILE A 406 10.91 -6.99 4.17
C ILE A 406 11.14 -8.38 3.58
N GLY A 407 10.45 -9.40 4.09
CA GLY A 407 10.57 -10.77 3.62
C GLY A 407 9.87 -11.76 4.54
N ALA A 408 10.01 -13.04 4.24
CA ALA A 408 9.41 -14.14 4.99
C ALA A 408 10.47 -15.12 5.49
N ALA A 409 10.25 -15.68 6.67
CA ALA A 409 10.93 -16.89 7.13
C ALA A 409 10.07 -18.10 6.80
N VAL A 410 10.65 -19.09 6.10
CA VAL A 410 9.91 -20.27 5.63
C VAL A 410 10.68 -21.55 5.95
N ARG A 411 9.92 -22.65 6.08
CA ARG A 411 10.45 -24.01 6.13
C ARG A 411 9.67 -24.85 5.12
N GLY A 412 10.27 -25.06 3.95
CA GLY A 412 9.57 -25.60 2.79
C GLY A 412 8.44 -24.66 2.35
N ASN A 413 7.19 -25.13 2.38
CA ASN A 413 6.01 -24.31 2.09
C ASN A 413 5.32 -23.73 3.34
N GLN A 414 5.87 -23.96 4.53
CA GLN A 414 5.33 -23.43 5.78
C GLN A 414 5.95 -22.06 6.08
N VAL A 415 5.09 -21.05 6.24
CA VAL A 415 5.52 -19.74 6.70
C VAL A 415 5.69 -19.80 8.22
N CYS A 416 6.91 -19.59 8.70
CA CYS A 416 7.26 -19.66 10.11
C CYS A 416 7.68 -18.31 10.71
N GLY A 417 7.48 -17.20 9.98
CA GLY A 417 7.75 -15.86 10.49
C GLY A 417 7.91 -14.82 9.40
N SER A 418 8.32 -13.63 9.81
CA SER A 418 8.57 -12.48 8.94
C SER A 418 9.99 -11.94 9.13
N LEU A 419 10.65 -11.57 8.05
CA LEU A 419 11.81 -10.68 8.08
C LEU A 419 11.31 -9.25 8.23
N CYS A 420 11.82 -8.55 9.22
CA CYS A 420 11.41 -7.19 9.56
C CYS A 420 12.60 -6.25 9.60
N ALA A 421 12.38 -4.99 9.27
CA ALA A 421 13.34 -3.91 9.46
C ALA A 421 12.68 -2.72 10.17
N GLY A 422 13.43 -2.06 11.01
CA GLY A 422 12.99 -0.90 11.78
C GLY A 422 14.16 -0.03 12.23
N PRO A 423 13.93 0.96 13.11
CA PRO A 423 14.95 1.91 13.55
C PRO A 423 16.16 1.28 14.25
N LEU A 424 16.00 0.09 14.82
CA LEU A 424 17.08 -0.66 15.46
C LEU A 424 17.71 -1.73 14.56
N GLY A 425 17.43 -1.71 13.24
CA GLY A 425 17.98 -2.66 12.27
C GLY A 425 16.97 -3.71 11.84
N ALA A 426 17.45 -4.85 11.36
CA ALA A 426 16.63 -5.91 10.81
C ALA A 426 16.80 -7.23 11.55
N GLY A 427 15.77 -8.08 11.50
CA GLY A 427 15.80 -9.42 12.04
C GLY A 427 14.54 -10.21 11.73
N VAL A 428 14.41 -11.38 12.34
CA VAL A 428 13.32 -12.32 12.12
C VAL A 428 12.42 -12.37 13.35
N ILE A 429 11.11 -12.35 13.14
CA ILE A 429 10.12 -12.71 14.17
C ILE A 429 9.54 -14.06 13.76
N LEU A 430 9.75 -15.07 14.61
CA LEU A 430 9.26 -16.42 14.37
C LEU A 430 7.83 -16.60 14.92
N ALA A 431 7.04 -17.47 14.26
CA ALA A 431 5.66 -17.75 14.69
C ALA A 431 5.19 -19.14 14.28
N LYS A 432 4.27 -19.71 15.07
CA LYS A 432 3.58 -20.96 14.70
C LYS A 432 2.58 -20.71 13.56
N ARG A 433 1.91 -19.56 13.57
CA ARG A 433 0.94 -19.15 12.54
C ARG A 433 1.13 -17.67 12.22
N CYS A 434 0.99 -17.33 10.94
CA CYS A 434 1.13 -15.97 10.45
C CYS A 434 -0.18 -15.46 9.84
N ILE A 435 -0.44 -14.17 10.00
CA ILE A 435 -1.51 -13.45 9.30
C ILE A 435 -0.85 -12.32 8.52
N ASP A 436 -0.95 -12.36 7.20
CA ASP A 436 -0.57 -11.25 6.34
C ASP A 436 -1.74 -10.26 6.27
N ALA A 437 -1.59 -9.15 6.96
CA ALA A 437 -2.52 -8.02 6.98
C ALA A 437 -1.87 -6.75 6.41
N THR A 438 -0.82 -6.89 5.59
CA THR A 438 -0.10 -5.78 4.94
C THR A 438 -0.97 -5.02 3.94
N GLY A 439 -2.11 -5.59 3.57
CA GLY A 439 -3.03 -5.05 2.55
C GLY A 439 -2.51 -5.21 1.11
N ASN A 440 -1.33 -5.82 0.93
CA ASN A 440 -0.67 -6.01 -0.37
C ASN A 440 -0.03 -7.42 -0.51
N ALA A 441 -0.37 -8.35 0.41
CA ALA A 441 0.20 -9.70 0.47
C ALA A 441 1.74 -9.72 0.48
N ASP A 442 2.38 -8.82 1.23
CA ASP A 442 3.85 -8.67 1.21
C ASP A 442 4.54 -9.91 1.80
N LEU A 443 4.02 -10.45 2.91
CA LEU A 443 4.54 -11.65 3.54
C LEU A 443 4.28 -12.90 2.68
N ALA A 444 3.07 -13.07 2.17
CA ALA A 444 2.70 -14.21 1.35
C ALA A 444 3.50 -14.25 0.05
N ALA A 445 3.65 -13.11 -0.63
CA ALA A 445 4.44 -13.01 -1.85
C ALA A 445 5.93 -13.24 -1.60
N ALA A 446 6.49 -12.72 -0.48
CA ALA A 446 7.86 -12.97 -0.08
C ALA A 446 8.11 -14.47 0.21
N ALA A 447 7.11 -15.16 0.77
CA ALA A 447 7.16 -16.60 0.99
C ALA A 447 7.04 -17.45 -0.29
N GLY A 448 6.84 -16.84 -1.46
CA GLY A 448 6.66 -17.53 -2.74
C GLY A 448 5.22 -17.93 -3.04
N GLY A 449 4.24 -17.34 -2.34
CA GLY A 449 2.82 -17.52 -2.62
C GLY A 449 2.42 -17.00 -4.00
N ALA A 450 1.54 -17.71 -4.68
CA ALA A 450 0.97 -17.25 -5.93
C ALA A 450 0.10 -16.01 -5.68
N THR A 451 0.27 -14.99 -6.52
CA THR A 451 -0.49 -13.76 -6.45
C THR A 451 -1.05 -13.39 -7.81
N GLU A 452 -2.21 -12.73 -7.80
CA GLU A 452 -2.74 -12.10 -9.00
C GLU A 452 -1.78 -11.00 -9.47
N PRO A 453 -1.56 -10.88 -10.79
CA PRO A 453 -0.74 -9.79 -11.31
C PRO A 453 -1.40 -8.43 -11.04
N LEU A 454 -0.59 -7.42 -10.76
CA LEU A 454 -1.05 -6.04 -10.56
C LEU A 454 -1.79 -5.45 -11.77
N LEU A 455 -1.56 -5.96 -12.94
CA LEU A 455 -2.25 -5.59 -14.17
C LEU A 455 -3.14 -6.74 -14.62
N SER A 456 -3.97 -7.27 -13.73
CA SER A 456 -4.98 -8.24 -14.12
C SER A 456 -5.82 -7.67 -15.27
N GLU A 457 -6.19 -8.49 -16.23
CA GLU A 457 -6.81 -8.08 -17.51
C GLU A 457 -5.90 -7.25 -18.44
N GLY A 458 -4.61 -7.09 -18.09
CA GLY A 458 -3.59 -6.50 -18.96
C GLY A 458 -3.63 -4.97 -19.08
N GLU A 459 -4.22 -4.26 -18.12
CA GLU A 459 -4.27 -2.80 -18.13
C GLU A 459 -4.06 -2.19 -16.75
N PRO A 460 -3.63 -0.90 -16.66
CA PRO A 460 -3.66 -0.14 -15.42
C PRO A 460 -5.09 -0.09 -14.90
N ALA A 461 -5.28 -0.66 -13.74
CA ALA A 461 -6.60 -1.02 -13.30
C ALA A 461 -7.30 0.10 -12.56
N VAL A 462 -7.39 -0.04 -11.28
CA VAL A 462 -8.11 0.84 -10.39
C VAL A 462 -7.18 1.96 -9.92
N GLN A 463 -7.74 3.12 -9.72
CA GLN A 463 -7.00 4.25 -9.24
C GLN A 463 -6.44 4.02 -7.84
N GLY A 464 -5.17 4.36 -7.66
CA GLY A 464 -4.62 4.68 -6.35
C GLY A 464 -5.15 6.04 -5.91
N ALA A 465 -5.62 6.16 -4.69
CA ALA A 465 -5.95 7.44 -4.11
C ALA A 465 -4.69 8.19 -3.70
N GLY A 466 -4.80 9.50 -3.62
CA GLY A 466 -3.74 10.34 -3.11
C GLY A 466 -3.50 10.13 -1.61
N LEU A 467 -2.36 10.63 -1.16
CA LEU A 467 -2.04 10.70 0.25
C LEU A 467 -2.95 11.75 0.91
N PRO A 468 -3.84 11.38 1.85
CA PRO A 468 -4.71 12.35 2.49
C PRO A 468 -3.87 13.29 3.36
N PRO A 469 -4.10 14.61 3.31
CA PRO A 469 -3.48 15.54 4.25
C PRO A 469 -4.05 15.30 5.65
N PHE A 470 -3.20 15.46 6.66
CA PHE A 470 -3.62 15.47 8.06
C PHE A 470 -3.97 16.88 8.49
N PRO A 471 -5.24 17.30 8.50
CA PRO A 471 -5.61 18.48 9.25
C PRO A 471 -5.42 18.23 10.74
N ILE A 472 -5.03 19.25 11.50
CA ILE A 472 -4.91 19.18 12.97
C ILE A 472 -6.27 18.82 13.55
N ALA A 473 -7.32 19.39 12.99
CA ALA A 473 -8.70 19.09 13.34
C ALA A 473 -9.39 18.35 12.19
N ARG A 474 -9.73 17.07 12.36
CA ARG A 474 -10.92 16.45 11.80
C ARG A 474 -10.78 15.66 10.51
N ARG A 475 -11.58 15.88 9.47
CA ARG A 475 -11.82 15.01 8.33
C ARG A 475 -10.62 14.79 7.42
N ASN A 476 -10.50 13.59 6.88
CA ASN A 476 -9.70 13.41 5.68
C ASN A 476 -10.26 14.27 4.54
N GLN A 477 -9.38 14.58 3.62
CA GLN A 477 -9.75 15.14 2.33
C GLN A 477 -9.30 14.13 1.29
N ASN A 478 -10.24 13.40 0.72
CA ASN A 478 -9.94 12.47 -0.34
C ASN A 478 -9.25 13.19 -1.52
N THR A 479 -8.19 12.56 -2.03
CA THR A 479 -7.26 13.15 -2.98
C THR A 479 -6.97 12.22 -4.15
N ASP A 480 -8.00 11.57 -4.67
CA ASP A 480 -7.92 10.63 -5.80
C ASP A 480 -7.46 11.32 -7.09
N TYR A 481 -6.15 11.45 -7.33
CA TYR A 481 -5.64 12.17 -8.49
C TYR A 481 -4.52 11.46 -9.26
N SER A 482 -3.99 10.34 -8.74
CA SER A 482 -2.89 9.64 -9.40
C SER A 482 -2.96 8.13 -9.16
N PHE A 483 -2.18 7.37 -9.90
CA PHE A 483 -1.89 5.97 -9.60
C PHE A 483 -0.60 5.86 -8.80
N VAL A 484 -0.57 4.92 -7.86
CA VAL A 484 0.62 4.56 -7.08
C VAL A 484 0.69 3.06 -6.94
N CYS A 485 1.83 2.49 -7.30
CA CYS A 485 2.15 1.10 -7.04
C CYS A 485 2.89 1.02 -5.69
N ASP A 486 2.19 0.71 -4.62
CA ASP A 486 2.77 0.70 -3.26
C ASP A 486 3.74 -0.47 -2.99
N SER A 487 3.85 -1.43 -3.91
CA SER A 487 4.95 -2.42 -3.93
C SER A 487 6.20 -1.93 -4.66
N ASP A 488 6.23 -0.69 -5.15
CA ASP A 488 7.37 -0.06 -5.82
C ASP A 488 7.83 1.14 -5.01
N VAL A 489 9.00 1.02 -4.36
CA VAL A 489 9.52 2.06 -3.46
C VAL A 489 9.86 3.37 -4.19
N LEU A 490 10.24 3.30 -5.46
CA LEU A 490 10.51 4.50 -6.25
C LEU A 490 9.21 5.27 -6.54
N ASP A 491 8.14 4.54 -6.88
CA ASP A 491 6.81 5.14 -7.09
C ASP A 491 6.22 5.70 -5.78
N SER A 492 6.35 4.97 -4.69
CA SER A 492 5.94 5.46 -3.35
C SER A 492 6.70 6.73 -2.96
N SER A 493 8.03 6.75 -3.13
CA SER A 493 8.88 7.93 -2.84
C SER A 493 8.49 9.12 -3.72
N ARG A 494 8.28 8.90 -5.03
CA ARG A 494 7.76 9.91 -5.97
C ARG A 494 6.45 10.50 -5.46
N PHE A 495 5.54 9.64 -5.02
CA PHE A 495 4.23 10.10 -4.60
C PHE A 495 4.26 10.89 -3.29
N PHE A 496 5.08 10.52 -2.33
CA PHE A 496 5.28 11.29 -1.11
C PHE A 496 5.77 12.71 -1.40
N VAL A 497 6.77 12.86 -2.29
CA VAL A 497 7.27 14.18 -2.74
C VAL A 497 6.17 15.00 -3.41
N MET A 498 5.45 14.38 -4.34
CA MET A 498 4.37 15.02 -5.09
C MET A 498 3.22 15.47 -4.18
N ALA A 499 2.82 14.64 -3.21
CA ALA A 499 1.77 14.95 -2.25
C ALA A 499 2.16 16.13 -1.34
N ARG A 500 3.40 16.14 -0.82
CA ARG A 500 3.89 17.27 -0.01
C ARG A 500 3.90 18.56 -0.79
N GLY A 501 4.37 18.55 -2.03
CA GLY A 501 4.34 19.73 -2.89
C GLY A 501 2.91 20.23 -3.18
N LYS A 502 1.94 19.29 -3.34
CA LYS A 502 0.53 19.62 -3.57
C LYS A 502 -0.17 20.20 -2.34
N PHE A 503 0.22 19.74 -1.16
CA PHE A 503 -0.44 20.07 0.10
C PHE A 503 0.48 20.83 1.08
N ALA A 504 1.44 21.59 0.58
CA ALA A 504 2.44 22.30 1.38
C ALA A 504 1.84 23.25 2.44
N ASP A 505 0.64 23.80 2.21
CA ASP A 505 -0.06 24.68 3.14
C ASP A 505 -0.80 23.94 4.28
N HIS A 506 -0.72 22.60 4.32
CA HIS A 506 -1.31 21.80 5.38
C HIS A 506 -0.30 21.59 6.51
N PHE A 507 -0.81 21.24 7.71
CA PHE A 507 0.06 20.95 8.84
C PHE A 507 0.98 19.74 8.56
N ASP A 508 0.43 18.68 8.03
CA ASP A 508 1.18 17.48 7.63
C ASP A 508 0.41 16.63 6.62
N ALA A 509 1.12 15.77 5.87
CA ALA A 509 0.51 14.73 5.03
C ALA A 509 0.55 13.38 5.75
N GLY A 510 -0.38 12.49 5.39
CA GLY A 510 -0.34 11.11 5.87
C GLY A 510 0.90 10.36 5.36
N GLU A 511 1.33 9.37 6.13
CA GLU A 511 2.44 8.49 5.80
C GLU A 511 2.00 7.23 5.04
N ILE A 512 0.71 7.01 4.90
CA ILE A 512 0.11 5.87 4.23
C ILE A 512 -0.41 6.25 2.85
N LEU A 513 -0.16 5.40 1.87
CA LEU A 513 -0.75 5.51 0.53
C LEU A 513 -2.15 4.89 0.53
N ASP A 514 -3.14 5.67 0.09
CA ASP A 514 -4.52 5.18 -0.05
C ASP A 514 -4.72 4.64 -1.46
N THR A 515 -4.35 3.38 -1.68
CA THR A 515 -4.47 2.70 -2.97
C THR A 515 -5.63 1.70 -2.96
N ARG A 516 -6.27 1.52 -4.11
CA ARG A 516 -7.40 0.59 -4.28
C ARG A 516 -7.05 -0.63 -5.14
N GLU A 517 -6.08 -0.52 -6.03
CA GLU A 517 -5.52 -1.68 -6.72
C GLU A 517 -4.26 -2.13 -6.01
N ARG A 518 -4.32 -3.31 -5.43
CA ARG A 518 -3.21 -3.93 -4.71
C ARG A 518 -3.01 -5.36 -5.19
N ARG A 519 -1.85 -5.92 -4.89
CA ARG A 519 -1.58 -7.32 -5.11
C ARG A 519 -2.53 -8.15 -4.25
N ARG A 520 -3.12 -9.18 -4.83
CA ARG A 520 -4.02 -10.13 -4.19
C ARG A 520 -3.43 -11.52 -4.32
N ILE A 521 -3.70 -12.40 -3.35
CA ILE A 521 -3.28 -13.79 -3.46
C ILE A 521 -4.12 -14.55 -4.50
N ASP A 522 -3.54 -15.59 -5.09
CA ASP A 522 -4.29 -16.68 -5.70
C ASP A 522 -4.58 -17.70 -4.58
N GLY A 523 -5.80 -17.68 -4.08
CA GLY A 523 -6.25 -18.49 -2.94
C GLY A 523 -6.99 -19.75 -3.36
N ASP A 524 -7.30 -20.59 -2.36
CA ASP A 524 -8.05 -21.85 -2.57
C ASP A 524 -9.45 -21.61 -3.17
N LEU A 525 -10.00 -20.40 -3.03
CA LEU A 525 -11.18 -19.91 -3.71
C LEU A 525 -10.95 -18.46 -4.16
N HIS A 526 -11.33 -18.17 -5.40
CA HIS A 526 -11.24 -16.82 -5.96
C HIS A 526 -12.64 -16.24 -6.13
N LEU A 527 -12.98 -15.21 -5.34
CA LEU A 527 -14.29 -14.55 -5.40
C LEU A 527 -14.45 -13.78 -6.71
N GLN A 528 -15.62 -13.93 -7.34
CA GLN A 528 -15.98 -13.28 -8.58
C GLN A 528 -17.20 -12.35 -8.39
N PRO A 529 -17.36 -11.28 -9.19
CA PRO A 529 -18.54 -10.42 -9.12
C PRO A 529 -19.86 -11.17 -9.26
N GLN A 530 -19.95 -12.16 -10.17
CA GLN A 530 -21.15 -12.96 -10.34
C GLN A 530 -21.53 -13.78 -9.11
N ASP A 531 -20.55 -14.19 -8.29
CA ASP A 531 -20.83 -14.91 -7.04
C ASP A 531 -21.67 -14.04 -6.08
N ILE A 532 -21.37 -12.73 -6.04
CA ILE A 532 -22.05 -11.76 -5.18
C ILE A 532 -23.46 -11.49 -5.70
N TYR A 533 -23.57 -11.21 -7.00
CA TYR A 533 -24.88 -10.93 -7.63
C TYR A 533 -25.81 -12.14 -7.69
N ALA A 534 -25.27 -13.35 -7.66
CA ALA A 534 -26.03 -14.59 -7.53
C ALA A 534 -26.27 -14.99 -6.05
N ASN A 535 -25.87 -14.17 -5.09
CA ASN A 535 -25.95 -14.47 -3.66
C ASN A 535 -25.42 -15.88 -3.31
N LYS A 536 -24.26 -16.20 -3.83
CA LYS A 536 -23.64 -17.50 -3.61
C LYS A 536 -23.37 -17.72 -2.12
N ARG A 537 -23.67 -18.91 -1.65
CA ARG A 537 -23.46 -19.36 -0.28
C ARG A 537 -22.23 -20.24 -0.23
N TYR A 538 -21.51 -20.14 0.87
CA TYR A 538 -20.31 -20.95 1.09
C TYR A 538 -20.38 -21.61 2.47
N SER A 539 -20.10 -22.90 2.52
CA SER A 539 -20.05 -23.66 3.77
C SER A 539 -19.04 -23.11 4.77
N ASP A 540 -18.03 -22.38 4.30
CA ASP A 540 -16.95 -21.79 5.07
C ASP A 540 -17.02 -20.25 5.14
N THR A 541 -18.19 -19.65 5.00
CA THR A 541 -18.36 -18.20 5.19
C THR A 541 -17.88 -17.76 6.57
N ILE A 542 -17.03 -16.72 6.64
CA ILE A 542 -16.51 -16.12 7.89
C ILE A 542 -16.96 -14.69 8.13
N THR A 543 -17.35 -13.96 7.11
CA THR A 543 -17.96 -12.63 7.21
C THR A 543 -18.97 -12.40 6.10
N VAL A 544 -19.85 -11.41 6.31
CA VAL A 544 -20.77 -10.90 5.30
C VAL A 544 -20.48 -9.42 5.11
N ALA A 545 -19.92 -9.07 3.96
CA ALA A 545 -19.63 -7.69 3.59
C ALA A 545 -20.87 -7.01 2.98
N MET A 546 -20.90 -5.68 3.02
CA MET A 546 -21.98 -4.88 2.45
C MET A 546 -21.43 -3.64 1.74
N SER A 547 -21.72 -3.45 0.45
CA SER A 547 -21.29 -2.29 -0.32
C SER A 547 -22.21 -1.99 -1.50
N ASN A 548 -22.18 -0.75 -1.97
CA ASN A 548 -22.83 -0.29 -3.19
C ASN A 548 -21.88 -0.17 -4.39
N PHE A 549 -20.83 -0.92 -4.43
CA PHE A 549 -19.82 -0.92 -5.49
C PHE A 549 -19.04 0.41 -5.62
N ASP A 550 -18.26 0.73 -4.60
CA ASP A 550 -17.36 1.89 -4.56
C ASP A 550 -16.07 1.62 -5.36
N THR A 551 -16.12 1.75 -6.70
CA THR A 551 -15.02 1.29 -7.58
C THR A 551 -13.81 2.22 -7.65
N HIS A 552 -13.96 3.52 -7.71
CA HIS A 552 -12.89 4.52 -7.90
C HIS A 552 -11.99 4.31 -9.14
N GLY A 553 -12.47 3.69 -10.19
CA GLY A 553 -11.65 3.46 -11.38
C GLY A 553 -12.36 2.70 -12.48
N PHE A 554 -11.57 2.24 -13.45
CA PHE A 554 -12.07 1.47 -14.57
C PHE A 554 -12.42 0.05 -14.15
N ILE A 555 -13.48 -0.49 -14.72
CA ILE A 555 -13.91 -1.88 -14.60
C ILE A 555 -13.51 -2.66 -15.85
N VAL A 556 -13.38 -3.98 -15.70
CA VAL A 556 -13.02 -4.90 -16.78
C VAL A 556 -13.90 -6.15 -16.84
N HIS A 557 -14.60 -6.48 -15.73
CA HIS A 557 -15.43 -7.68 -15.69
C HIS A 557 -16.66 -7.55 -16.61
N PRO A 558 -16.94 -8.54 -17.47
CA PRO A 558 -18.06 -8.50 -18.43
C PRO A 558 -19.42 -8.15 -17.84
N LEU A 559 -19.72 -8.65 -16.64
CA LEU A 559 -20.98 -8.35 -15.94
C LEU A 559 -21.20 -6.84 -15.80
N PHE A 560 -20.19 -6.10 -15.39
CA PHE A 560 -20.27 -4.64 -15.18
C PHE A 560 -20.15 -3.85 -16.49
N LEU A 561 -19.47 -4.41 -17.50
CA LEU A 561 -19.43 -3.82 -18.84
C LEU A 561 -20.79 -3.92 -19.54
N LEU A 562 -21.56 -5.00 -19.28
CA LEU A 562 -22.92 -5.20 -19.81
C LEU A 562 -23.97 -4.41 -19.05
N LYS A 563 -23.86 -4.35 -17.74
CA LYS A 563 -24.85 -3.72 -16.87
C LYS A 563 -24.17 -2.96 -15.74
N ALA A 564 -24.37 -1.68 -15.72
CA ALA A 564 -23.90 -0.84 -14.62
C ALA A 564 -24.44 -1.32 -13.27
N THR A 565 -23.65 -1.16 -12.21
CA THR A 565 -24.06 -1.44 -10.85
C THR A 565 -25.20 -0.54 -10.41
N GLU A 566 -26.10 -1.05 -9.58
CA GLU A 566 -27.17 -0.28 -8.94
C GLU A 566 -26.62 0.41 -7.68
N LYS A 567 -27.37 1.43 -7.19
CA LYS A 567 -26.97 2.16 -5.98
C LYS A 567 -27.31 1.42 -4.68
N ASP A 568 -28.12 0.39 -4.75
CA ASP A 568 -28.50 -0.39 -3.58
C ASP A 568 -27.34 -1.26 -3.11
N PRO A 569 -27.13 -1.37 -1.79
CA PRO A 569 -26.02 -2.16 -1.29
C PRO A 569 -26.24 -3.66 -1.53
N TYR A 570 -25.16 -4.33 -1.91
CA TYR A 570 -25.10 -5.78 -2.05
C TYR A 570 -24.45 -6.39 -0.82
N TYR A 571 -24.88 -7.61 -0.48
CA TYR A 571 -24.29 -8.42 0.59
C TYR A 571 -23.43 -9.52 -0.01
N ALA A 572 -22.16 -9.55 0.36
CA ALA A 572 -21.19 -10.52 -0.15
C ALA A 572 -20.70 -11.43 0.98
N LYS A 573 -20.88 -12.72 0.84
CA LYS A 573 -20.30 -13.72 1.75
C LYS A 573 -18.86 -13.96 1.41
N VAL A 574 -17.96 -13.78 2.39
CA VAL A 574 -16.52 -14.01 2.23
C VAL A 574 -16.19 -15.38 2.84
N PRO A 575 -15.77 -16.36 2.01
CA PRO A 575 -15.40 -17.69 2.51
C PRO A 575 -13.98 -17.69 3.08
N PHE A 576 -13.72 -18.59 4.04
CA PHE A 576 -12.38 -18.78 4.63
C PHE A 576 -11.34 -19.18 3.58
N ARG A 577 -11.73 -19.99 2.59
CA ARG A 577 -10.86 -20.39 1.47
C ARG A 577 -10.31 -19.21 0.67
N ALA A 578 -10.95 -18.03 0.67
CA ALA A 578 -10.44 -16.83 0.02
C ALA A 578 -9.24 -16.20 0.75
N LEU A 579 -9.01 -16.57 2.02
CA LEU A 579 -7.89 -16.10 2.84
C LEU A 579 -6.68 -17.05 2.79
N LEU A 580 -6.80 -18.23 2.17
CA LEU A 580 -5.77 -19.27 2.14
C LEU A 580 -4.97 -19.19 0.83
N PRO A 581 -3.70 -18.72 0.85
CA PRO A 581 -2.87 -18.71 -0.35
C PRO A 581 -2.61 -20.13 -0.84
N LYS A 582 -2.76 -20.39 -2.15
CA LYS A 582 -2.34 -21.67 -2.73
C LYS A 582 -0.86 -21.91 -2.45
N ASN A 583 -0.51 -23.18 -2.24
CA ASN A 583 0.87 -23.67 -2.05
C ASN A 583 1.61 -23.18 -0.80
N LEU A 584 0.99 -22.40 0.09
CA LEU A 584 1.55 -22.02 1.37
C LEU A 584 0.73 -22.57 2.53
N GLU A 585 1.43 -22.90 3.62
CA GLU A 585 0.85 -23.36 4.87
C GLU A 585 1.20 -22.40 6.01
N HIS A 586 0.46 -22.44 7.11
CA HIS A 586 0.65 -21.67 8.34
C HIS A 586 0.46 -20.14 8.16
N ILE A 587 -0.18 -19.72 7.07
CA ILE A 587 -0.47 -18.33 6.79
C ILE A 587 -1.93 -18.13 6.36
N LEU A 588 -2.54 -17.04 6.81
CA LEU A 588 -3.76 -16.44 6.28
C LEU A 588 -3.45 -15.07 5.71
N VAL A 589 -4.18 -14.66 4.68
CA VAL A 589 -4.13 -13.28 4.15
C VAL A 589 -5.47 -12.62 4.37
N THR A 590 -5.48 -11.40 4.91
CA THR A 590 -6.71 -10.66 5.19
C THR A 590 -6.63 -9.22 4.66
N GLY A 591 -7.75 -8.52 4.65
CA GLY A 591 -7.83 -7.15 4.14
C GLY A 591 -7.97 -7.10 2.61
N LEU A 592 -7.29 -6.14 1.97
CA LEU A 592 -7.41 -5.89 0.54
C LEU A 592 -6.70 -6.95 -0.34
N ALA A 593 -5.92 -7.82 0.26
CA ALA A 593 -5.08 -8.79 -0.46
C ALA A 593 -5.70 -10.20 -0.55
N VAL A 594 -6.94 -10.39 -0.11
CA VAL A 594 -7.65 -11.68 -0.23
C VAL A 594 -7.85 -12.09 -1.68
N SER A 595 -8.09 -13.37 -1.91
CA SER A 595 -8.31 -13.92 -3.25
C SER A 595 -9.68 -13.51 -3.81
N ALA A 596 -9.68 -12.48 -4.64
CA ALA A 596 -10.87 -11.97 -5.30
C ALA A 596 -10.52 -11.26 -6.60
N HIS A 597 -11.41 -11.33 -7.59
CA HIS A 597 -11.29 -10.52 -8.79
C HIS A 597 -11.21 -9.02 -8.45
N ARG A 598 -10.43 -8.24 -9.20
CA ARG A 598 -10.24 -6.80 -8.92
C ARG A 598 -11.57 -6.01 -8.81
N ASP A 599 -12.53 -6.33 -9.68
CA ASP A 599 -13.85 -5.68 -9.67
C ASP A 599 -14.79 -6.24 -8.59
N CYS A 600 -14.40 -7.31 -7.90
CA CYS A 600 -15.08 -7.79 -6.69
C CYS A 600 -14.68 -7.01 -5.44
N MET A 601 -13.44 -6.49 -5.39
CA MET A 601 -12.92 -5.77 -4.22
C MET A 601 -13.81 -4.59 -3.78
N PRO A 602 -14.38 -3.75 -4.67
CA PRO A 602 -15.30 -2.70 -4.27
C PRO A 602 -16.51 -3.17 -3.46
N LEU A 603 -16.87 -4.45 -3.55
CA LEU A 603 -18.01 -5.04 -2.87
C LEU A 603 -17.67 -5.64 -1.49
N ILE A 604 -16.37 -5.87 -1.18
CA ILE A 604 -15.93 -6.60 0.03
C ILE A 604 -14.88 -5.85 0.86
N ARG A 605 -14.52 -4.61 0.49
CA ARG A 605 -13.39 -3.87 1.10
C ARG A 605 -13.80 -2.74 2.05
N MET A 606 -15.07 -2.61 2.41
CA MET A 606 -15.50 -1.56 3.34
C MET A 606 -14.87 -1.77 4.72
N GLN A 607 -14.56 -0.68 5.41
CA GLN A 607 -13.84 -0.74 6.69
C GLN A 607 -14.53 -1.66 7.72
N PRO A 608 -15.87 -1.59 7.94
CA PRO A 608 -16.54 -2.49 8.86
C PRO A 608 -16.35 -3.96 8.52
N ASP A 609 -16.40 -4.28 7.22
CA ASP A 609 -16.28 -5.65 6.72
C ASP A 609 -14.86 -6.19 6.93
N LEU A 610 -13.84 -5.34 6.66
CA LEU A 610 -12.44 -5.71 6.89
C LEU A 610 -12.10 -5.87 8.38
N GLN A 611 -12.72 -5.10 9.28
CA GLN A 611 -12.56 -5.24 10.73
C GLN A 611 -13.09 -6.61 11.20
N ASN A 612 -14.27 -6.99 10.76
CA ASN A 612 -14.85 -8.29 11.08
C ASN A 612 -14.08 -9.46 10.42
N GLN A 613 -13.60 -9.27 9.19
CA GLN A 613 -12.75 -10.25 8.50
C GLN A 613 -11.43 -10.47 9.24
N GLY A 614 -10.79 -9.38 9.68
CA GLY A 614 -9.56 -9.45 10.48
C GLY A 614 -9.78 -10.18 11.80
N TYR A 615 -10.85 -9.85 12.52
CA TYR A 615 -11.21 -10.55 13.77
C TYR A 615 -11.39 -12.04 13.55
N ALA A 616 -12.10 -12.43 12.47
CA ALA A 616 -12.27 -13.84 12.11
C ALA A 616 -10.94 -14.54 11.78
N ALA A 617 -10.04 -13.86 11.06
CA ALA A 617 -8.70 -14.38 10.74
C ALA A 617 -7.84 -14.58 11.99
N GLY A 618 -7.87 -13.62 12.94
CA GLY A 618 -7.16 -13.71 14.22
C GLY A 618 -7.64 -14.89 15.07
N LEU A 619 -8.94 -15.03 15.19
CA LEU A 619 -9.58 -16.16 15.90
C LEU A 619 -9.21 -17.51 15.25
N ALA A 620 -9.23 -17.59 13.93
CA ALA A 620 -8.86 -18.81 13.19
C ALA A 620 -7.38 -19.17 13.40
N ALA A 621 -6.47 -18.19 13.35
CA ALA A 621 -5.04 -18.41 13.56
C ALA A 621 -4.74 -18.88 15.01
N ALA A 622 -5.38 -18.28 16.01
CA ALA A 622 -5.25 -18.72 17.40
C ALA A 622 -5.73 -20.16 17.61
N MET A 623 -6.91 -20.50 17.08
CA MET A 623 -7.43 -21.89 17.12
C MET A 623 -6.50 -22.90 16.43
N ALA A 624 -5.91 -22.51 15.29
CA ALA A 624 -4.96 -23.35 14.57
C ALA A 624 -3.61 -23.48 15.30
N ALA A 625 -3.15 -22.43 15.99
CA ALA A 625 -1.93 -22.46 16.80
C ALA A 625 -2.11 -23.30 18.06
N GLU A 626 -3.24 -23.17 18.77
CA GLU A 626 -3.59 -23.96 19.95
C GLU A 626 -3.66 -25.46 19.65
N ALA A 627 -4.29 -25.82 18.53
CA ALA A 627 -4.48 -27.23 18.12
C ALA A 627 -3.27 -27.81 17.35
N ASP A 628 -2.26 -27.00 17.07
CA ASP A 628 -1.12 -27.30 16.19
C ASP A 628 -1.52 -27.88 14.84
N LEU A 629 -2.54 -27.29 14.22
CA LEU A 629 -3.10 -27.75 12.94
C LEU A 629 -2.74 -26.78 11.81
N PRO A 630 -2.52 -27.25 10.58
CA PRO A 630 -2.52 -26.41 9.40
C PRO A 630 -3.85 -25.63 9.28
N MET A 631 -3.81 -24.38 8.79
CA MET A 631 -5.00 -23.53 8.63
C MET A 631 -6.14 -24.23 7.83
N ARG A 632 -5.78 -24.99 6.79
CA ARG A 632 -6.71 -25.76 5.93
C ARG A 632 -7.44 -26.91 6.64
N LYS A 633 -6.95 -27.31 7.83
CA LYS A 633 -7.52 -28.41 8.63
C LYS A 633 -8.38 -27.90 9.81
N LEU A 634 -8.56 -26.58 9.90
CA LEU A 634 -9.37 -25.98 10.96
C LEU A 634 -10.81 -26.44 10.87
N ASP A 635 -11.44 -26.74 12.01
CA ASP A 635 -12.87 -26.97 12.12
C ASP A 635 -13.64 -25.66 11.88
N ILE A 636 -14.06 -25.46 10.63
CA ILE A 636 -14.76 -24.23 10.22
C ILE A 636 -16.09 -24.06 10.96
N ARG A 637 -16.80 -25.13 11.29
CA ARG A 637 -18.07 -25.03 12.05
C ARG A 637 -17.82 -24.56 13.49
N LYS A 638 -16.72 -24.98 14.11
CA LYS A 638 -16.30 -24.47 15.42
C LYS A 638 -15.93 -22.97 15.34
N LEU A 639 -15.22 -22.55 14.30
CA LEU A 639 -14.93 -21.14 14.04
C LEU A 639 -16.23 -20.34 13.85
N GLN A 640 -17.12 -20.80 12.98
CA GLN A 640 -18.40 -20.13 12.70
C GLN A 640 -19.27 -19.97 13.96
N ARG A 641 -19.34 -20.96 14.85
CA ARG A 641 -20.07 -20.80 16.13
C ARG A 641 -19.51 -19.64 16.95
N LYS A 642 -18.19 -19.54 17.09
CA LYS A 642 -17.55 -18.41 17.80
C LYS A 642 -17.83 -17.06 17.11
N LEU A 643 -17.92 -17.03 15.78
CA LEU A 643 -18.28 -15.82 15.01
C LEU A 643 -19.76 -15.46 15.13
N VAL A 644 -20.63 -16.45 15.29
CA VAL A 644 -22.06 -16.25 15.62
C VAL A 644 -22.21 -15.71 17.06
N ASP A 645 -21.51 -16.29 18.02
CA ASP A 645 -21.49 -15.80 19.43
C ASP A 645 -20.97 -14.35 19.50
N LYS A 646 -20.07 -13.97 18.60
CA LYS A 646 -19.55 -12.59 18.46
C LYS A 646 -20.47 -11.69 17.61
N GLU A 647 -21.58 -12.22 17.09
CA GLU A 647 -22.53 -11.52 16.22
C GLU A 647 -21.90 -10.98 14.90
N ILE A 648 -20.81 -11.57 14.45
CA ILE A 648 -20.21 -11.31 13.13
C ILE A 648 -21.01 -12.05 12.04
N LEU A 649 -21.53 -13.23 12.36
CA LEU A 649 -22.31 -14.06 11.46
C LEU A 649 -23.72 -14.31 12.01
N PRO A 650 -24.74 -14.40 11.17
CA PRO A 650 -26.06 -14.88 11.59
C PRO A 650 -26.05 -16.39 11.81
N GLU A 651 -26.90 -16.89 12.70
CA GLU A 651 -27.00 -18.32 13.05
C GLU A 651 -27.28 -19.22 11.82
N SER A 652 -27.97 -18.69 10.82
CA SER A 652 -28.28 -19.43 9.58
C SER A 652 -27.05 -19.95 8.82
N ILE A 653 -25.88 -19.31 9.02
CA ILE A 653 -24.59 -19.73 8.42
C ILE A 653 -24.21 -21.16 8.81
N LEU A 654 -24.56 -21.60 10.01
CA LEU A 654 -24.16 -22.91 10.53
C LEU A 654 -24.71 -24.09 9.71
N THR A 655 -25.77 -23.83 8.95
CA THR A 655 -26.41 -24.85 8.11
C THR A 655 -26.17 -24.63 6.61
N GLU A 656 -25.50 -23.54 6.22
CA GLU A 656 -25.24 -23.26 4.80
C GLU A 656 -24.23 -24.26 4.20
N THR A 657 -24.50 -24.60 2.94
CA THR A 657 -23.61 -25.38 2.07
C THR A 657 -23.27 -24.57 0.83
N ASP A 658 -22.23 -25.00 0.10
CA ASP A 658 -21.86 -24.37 -1.17
C ASP A 658 -23.05 -24.48 -2.15
N SER A 659 -23.69 -23.36 -2.46
CA SER A 659 -24.87 -23.31 -3.33
C SER A 659 -25.07 -21.88 -3.87
N VAL A 660 -25.81 -21.79 -4.98
CA VAL A 660 -26.33 -20.53 -5.49
C VAL A 660 -27.62 -20.20 -4.72
N GLY A 661 -27.65 -19.03 -4.05
CA GLY A 661 -28.83 -18.57 -3.34
C GLY A 661 -29.96 -18.17 -4.28
N GLY A 662 -31.21 -18.34 -3.83
CA GLY A 662 -32.33 -17.72 -4.52
C GLY A 662 -32.29 -16.19 -4.26
N ILE A 663 -32.11 -15.41 -5.31
CA ILE A 663 -32.33 -13.97 -5.29
C ILE A 663 -33.59 -13.68 -6.09
N ASP A 664 -34.06 -12.44 -5.99
CA ASP A 664 -35.05 -11.86 -6.88
C ASP A 664 -34.70 -12.20 -8.34
N LYS A 665 -35.33 -13.27 -8.84
CA LYS A 665 -35.03 -13.86 -10.16
C LYS A 665 -35.38 -12.89 -11.30
N ASP A 666 -36.05 -11.79 -10.99
CA ASP A 666 -36.49 -10.79 -11.95
C ASP A 666 -35.43 -9.68 -12.17
N SER A 667 -34.32 -9.64 -11.38
CA SER A 667 -33.27 -8.66 -11.58
C SER A 667 -32.40 -9.02 -12.78
N SER A 668 -32.11 -8.02 -13.63
CA SER A 668 -31.25 -8.18 -14.79
C SER A 668 -29.78 -8.54 -14.41
N HIS A 669 -29.33 -8.16 -13.22
CA HIS A 669 -28.03 -8.54 -12.69
C HIS A 669 -27.97 -10.02 -12.32
N TYR A 670 -29.06 -10.57 -11.73
CA TYR A 670 -29.14 -11.99 -11.46
C TYR A 670 -29.09 -12.83 -12.75
N PHE A 671 -29.80 -12.38 -13.79
CA PHE A 671 -29.74 -13.05 -15.08
C PHE A 671 -28.31 -13.11 -15.61
N LEU A 672 -27.62 -11.97 -15.67
CA LEU A 672 -26.23 -11.93 -16.11
C LEU A 672 -25.29 -12.75 -15.21
N ALA A 673 -25.45 -12.65 -13.89
CA ALA A 673 -24.67 -13.45 -12.96
C ALA A 673 -24.88 -14.96 -13.19
N SER A 674 -26.11 -15.39 -13.45
CA SER A 674 -26.42 -16.80 -13.75
C SER A 674 -25.78 -17.27 -15.06
N VAL A 675 -25.69 -16.41 -16.06
CA VAL A 675 -24.98 -16.68 -17.32
C VAL A 675 -23.48 -16.90 -17.08
N PHE A 676 -22.83 -16.01 -16.33
CA PHE A 676 -21.38 -16.13 -16.04
C PHE A 676 -21.02 -17.19 -14.99
N LEU A 677 -22.00 -17.70 -14.24
CA LEU A 677 -21.79 -18.86 -13.36
C LEU A 677 -21.85 -20.19 -14.10
N ASP A 678 -22.59 -20.26 -15.20
CA ASP A 678 -22.74 -21.46 -16.04
C ASP A 678 -22.68 -21.08 -17.53
N GLU A 679 -21.55 -20.60 -17.97
CA GLU A 679 -21.34 -20.15 -19.35
C GLU A 679 -21.61 -21.26 -20.36
N GLN A 680 -21.17 -22.48 -20.09
CA GLN A 680 -21.35 -23.63 -20.97
C GLN A 680 -22.82 -24.04 -21.13
N GLY A 681 -23.60 -24.02 -20.06
CA GLY A 681 -25.01 -24.30 -20.09
C GLY A 681 -25.88 -23.16 -20.62
N ALA A 682 -25.43 -21.92 -20.43
CA ALA A 682 -26.12 -20.72 -20.92
C ALA A 682 -25.97 -20.50 -22.42
N LEU A 683 -24.79 -20.72 -22.96
CA LEU A 683 -24.44 -20.39 -24.36
C LEU A 683 -25.37 -20.99 -25.40
N PRO A 684 -25.71 -22.32 -25.40
CA PRO A 684 -26.62 -22.89 -26.39
C PRO A 684 -28.01 -22.25 -26.36
N ARG A 685 -28.58 -22.02 -25.19
CA ARG A 685 -29.89 -21.38 -25.01
C ARG A 685 -29.93 -19.93 -25.50
N LEU A 686 -28.85 -19.19 -25.27
CA LEU A 686 -28.72 -17.81 -25.71
C LEU A 686 -28.57 -17.73 -27.24
N LYS A 687 -27.86 -18.67 -27.84
CA LYS A 687 -27.75 -18.80 -29.33
C LYS A 687 -29.10 -19.10 -29.96
N GLU A 688 -29.86 -20.02 -29.41
CA GLU A 688 -31.21 -20.34 -29.90
C GLU A 688 -32.11 -19.10 -29.81
N LYS A 689 -32.08 -18.40 -28.67
CA LYS A 689 -32.85 -17.18 -28.47
C LYS A 689 -32.44 -16.07 -29.46
N TYR A 690 -31.14 -15.92 -29.71
CA TYR A 690 -30.64 -14.94 -30.67
C TYR A 690 -31.04 -15.28 -32.11
N ALA A 691 -30.99 -16.57 -32.49
CA ALA A 691 -31.44 -17.02 -33.81
C ALA A 691 -32.93 -16.73 -34.06
N ALA A 692 -33.76 -16.70 -33.00
CA ALA A 692 -35.17 -16.34 -33.10
C ALA A 692 -35.43 -14.84 -33.14
N GLY A 693 -34.46 -14.00 -32.71
CA GLY A 693 -34.53 -12.54 -32.74
C GLY A 693 -33.15 -11.90 -33.01
N PRO A 694 -32.65 -11.95 -34.24
CA PRO A 694 -31.26 -11.59 -34.58
C PRO A 694 -30.96 -10.07 -34.54
N ASP A 695 -31.95 -9.27 -34.19
CA ASP A 695 -31.78 -7.81 -34.03
C ASP A 695 -31.59 -7.36 -32.56
N ASP A 696 -31.50 -8.32 -31.62
CA ASP A 696 -31.28 -8.03 -30.19
C ASP A 696 -29.79 -7.74 -29.93
N VAL A 697 -29.44 -6.44 -29.88
CA VAL A 697 -28.07 -5.96 -29.63
C VAL A 697 -27.56 -6.38 -28.25
N GLY A 698 -28.41 -6.39 -27.23
CA GLY A 698 -28.03 -6.78 -25.88
C GLY A 698 -27.67 -8.27 -25.80
N LEU A 699 -28.44 -9.12 -26.47
CA LEU A 699 -28.15 -10.55 -26.54
C LEU A 699 -26.89 -10.83 -27.37
N ALA A 700 -26.70 -10.12 -28.51
CA ALA A 700 -25.47 -10.19 -29.30
C ALA A 700 -24.23 -9.83 -28.46
N GLN A 701 -24.35 -8.83 -27.59
CA GLN A 701 -23.29 -8.37 -26.71
C GLN A 701 -22.95 -9.40 -25.62
N ILE A 702 -23.97 -10.05 -25.02
CA ILE A 702 -23.77 -11.15 -24.07
C ILE A 702 -23.07 -12.32 -24.74
N LEU A 703 -23.51 -12.74 -25.93
CA LEU A 703 -22.87 -13.80 -26.70
C LEU A 703 -21.40 -13.48 -27.00
N ALA A 704 -21.11 -12.25 -27.39
CA ALA A 704 -19.75 -11.81 -27.65
C ALA A 704 -18.85 -11.91 -26.39
N PHE A 705 -19.34 -11.52 -25.21
CA PHE A 705 -18.60 -11.69 -23.96
C PHE A 705 -18.40 -13.17 -23.56
N LEU A 706 -19.24 -14.09 -24.04
CA LEU A 706 -19.06 -15.53 -23.92
C LEU A 706 -18.17 -16.12 -25.03
N GLY A 707 -17.60 -15.29 -25.91
CA GLY A 707 -16.71 -15.70 -27.01
C GLY A 707 -17.44 -16.21 -28.26
N ASP A 708 -18.75 -15.99 -28.37
CA ASP A 708 -19.54 -16.39 -29.54
C ASP A 708 -19.77 -15.25 -30.52
N ASP A 709 -19.43 -15.45 -31.79
CA ASP A 709 -19.44 -14.45 -32.85
C ASP A 709 -20.75 -14.36 -33.64
N SER A 710 -21.79 -15.11 -33.26
CA SER A 710 -23.08 -15.12 -33.98
C SER A 710 -23.69 -13.72 -34.13
N GLY A 711 -23.48 -12.82 -33.16
CA GLY A 711 -23.96 -11.43 -33.16
C GLY A 711 -22.99 -10.40 -33.79
N LYS A 712 -21.83 -10.79 -34.29
CA LYS A 712 -20.76 -9.89 -34.68
C LYS A 712 -21.21 -8.84 -35.71
N ALA A 713 -21.90 -9.24 -36.77
CA ALA A 713 -22.37 -8.33 -37.82
C ALA A 713 -23.34 -7.25 -37.29
N LEU A 714 -24.22 -7.59 -36.33
CA LEU A 714 -25.11 -6.63 -35.70
C LEU A 714 -24.33 -5.65 -34.81
N LEU A 715 -23.36 -6.14 -34.03
CA LEU A 715 -22.51 -5.28 -33.18
C LEU A 715 -21.68 -4.31 -34.02
N GLU A 716 -21.05 -4.77 -35.11
CA GLU A 716 -20.30 -3.92 -36.03
C GLU A 716 -21.18 -2.82 -36.65
N LYS A 717 -22.37 -3.18 -37.14
CA LYS A 717 -23.35 -2.24 -37.68
C LYS A 717 -23.78 -1.22 -36.62
N THR A 718 -23.99 -1.68 -35.40
CA THR A 718 -24.41 -0.82 -34.28
C THR A 718 -23.31 0.18 -33.91
N VAL A 719 -22.07 -0.28 -33.74
CA VAL A 719 -20.91 0.57 -33.46
C VAL A 719 -20.70 1.62 -34.57
N ASP A 720 -20.86 1.24 -35.84
CA ASP A 720 -20.74 2.17 -36.96
C ASP A 720 -21.83 3.25 -37.00
N SER A 721 -23.04 2.88 -36.62
CA SER A 721 -24.23 3.81 -36.67
C SER A 721 -24.25 4.81 -35.51
N LEU A 722 -23.55 4.54 -34.42
CA LEU A 722 -23.56 5.42 -33.24
C LEU A 722 -22.48 6.50 -33.36
N ASP A 723 -22.79 7.72 -32.95
CA ASP A 723 -21.79 8.75 -32.69
C ASP A 723 -21.08 8.48 -31.35
N TRP A 724 -19.99 9.22 -31.07
CA TRP A 724 -19.36 9.18 -29.76
C TRP A 724 -20.36 9.68 -28.72
N ASP A 725 -20.66 8.82 -27.72
CA ASP A 725 -21.42 9.23 -26.55
C ASP A 725 -20.52 10.08 -25.59
N PRO A 726 -21.03 10.58 -24.44
CA PRO A 726 -20.20 11.36 -23.52
C PRO A 726 -19.00 10.64 -22.94
N GLY A 727 -18.87 9.34 -23.16
CA GLY A 727 -17.81 8.52 -22.58
C GLY A 727 -17.95 8.40 -21.06
N TRP A 728 -16.89 7.85 -20.46
CA TRP A 728 -16.78 7.81 -19.00
C TRP A 728 -15.42 8.32 -18.56
N ASN A 729 -15.41 9.16 -17.54
CA ASN A 729 -14.21 9.70 -16.94
C ASN A 729 -14.36 9.75 -15.42
N TYR A 730 -13.35 9.25 -14.70
CA TYR A 730 -13.31 9.40 -13.26
C TYR A 730 -12.96 10.84 -12.87
N ARG A 731 -13.85 11.50 -12.15
CA ARG A 731 -13.73 12.91 -11.74
C ARG A 731 -13.60 13.10 -10.22
N GLY A 732 -13.27 12.04 -9.48
CA GLY A 732 -13.14 12.06 -8.03
C GLY A 732 -14.33 11.43 -7.29
N MET A 733 -14.45 11.69 -5.99
CA MET A 733 -15.48 11.12 -5.12
C MET A 733 -16.92 11.35 -5.60
N GLY A 734 -17.78 10.35 -5.41
CA GLY A 734 -19.20 10.41 -5.72
C GLY A 734 -19.58 9.88 -7.10
N GLN A 735 -18.65 9.30 -7.83
CA GLN A 735 -18.94 8.64 -9.11
C GLN A 735 -19.24 7.15 -8.91
N PHE A 736 -20.37 6.89 -8.27
CA PHE A 736 -20.93 5.55 -8.17
C PHE A 736 -21.88 5.31 -9.35
N GLY A 737 -21.89 4.10 -9.89
CA GLY A 737 -22.74 3.71 -11.01
C GLY A 737 -21.95 3.34 -12.26
N PRO A 738 -22.40 3.72 -13.47
CA PRO A 738 -21.73 3.31 -14.70
C PRO A 738 -20.24 3.70 -14.72
N SER A 739 -19.37 2.71 -14.91
CA SER A 739 -17.93 2.90 -15.05
C SER A 739 -17.44 2.57 -16.47
N CYS A 740 -18.38 2.53 -17.43
CA CYS A 740 -18.13 2.28 -18.85
C CYS A 740 -19.25 2.96 -19.67
N SER A 741 -18.93 3.55 -20.81
CA SER A 741 -19.95 4.05 -21.71
C SER A 741 -20.63 2.91 -22.50
N PRO A 742 -21.89 3.08 -22.96
CA PRO A 742 -22.54 2.08 -23.79
C PRO A 742 -21.76 1.74 -25.07
N LEU A 743 -21.22 2.75 -25.74
CA LEU A 743 -20.41 2.54 -26.94
C LEU A 743 -19.10 1.79 -26.64
N ASP A 744 -18.42 2.15 -25.55
CA ASP A 744 -17.20 1.44 -25.13
C ASP A 744 -17.48 -0.03 -24.81
N SER A 745 -18.63 -0.32 -24.18
CA SER A 745 -19.05 -1.69 -23.90
C SER A 745 -19.26 -2.52 -25.15
N LEU A 746 -19.85 -1.93 -26.23
CA LEU A 746 -19.98 -2.57 -27.54
C LEU A 746 -18.63 -2.85 -28.20
N ILE A 747 -17.67 -1.91 -28.09
CA ILE A 747 -16.30 -2.10 -28.59
C ILE A 747 -15.60 -3.22 -27.82
N PHE A 748 -15.75 -3.30 -26.50
CA PHE A 748 -15.21 -4.40 -25.71
C PHE A 748 -15.85 -5.76 -26.04
N ALA A 749 -17.14 -5.79 -26.37
CA ALA A 749 -17.79 -7.01 -26.83
C ALA A 749 -17.21 -7.50 -28.18
N LEU A 750 -17.01 -6.60 -29.13
CA LEU A 750 -16.32 -6.91 -30.39
C LEU A 750 -14.88 -7.40 -30.17
N ASP A 751 -14.18 -6.81 -29.23
CA ASP A 751 -12.82 -7.23 -28.84
C ASP A 751 -12.78 -8.71 -28.41
N ARG A 752 -13.78 -9.20 -27.67
CA ARG A 752 -13.85 -10.59 -27.19
C ARG A 752 -14.00 -11.64 -28.31
N ILE A 753 -14.58 -11.28 -29.45
CA ILE A 753 -14.85 -12.17 -30.57
C ILE A 753 -13.95 -11.98 -31.79
N GLY A 754 -12.69 -11.62 -31.52
CA GLY A 754 -11.67 -11.53 -32.55
C GLY A 754 -11.42 -10.14 -33.09
N GLY A 755 -11.85 -9.09 -32.41
CA GLY A 755 -11.44 -7.71 -32.54
C GLY A 755 -11.11 -7.19 -33.95
N GLY A 756 -10.43 -6.05 -34.03
CA GLY A 756 -9.88 -5.56 -35.30
C GLY A 756 -10.92 -5.34 -36.39
N SER A 757 -12.18 -5.19 -36.02
CA SER A 757 -13.26 -5.03 -37.00
C SER A 757 -13.10 -3.73 -37.77
N GLU A 758 -13.61 -3.69 -38.98
CA GLU A 758 -13.67 -2.46 -39.77
C GLU A 758 -14.36 -1.31 -39.03
N ALA A 759 -15.34 -1.63 -38.18
CA ALA A 759 -16.04 -0.67 -37.30
C ALA A 759 -15.09 0.01 -36.32
N VAL A 760 -14.22 -0.75 -35.64
CA VAL A 760 -13.19 -0.19 -34.73
C VAL A 760 -12.20 0.69 -35.47
N LEU A 761 -11.76 0.29 -36.70
CA LEU A 761 -10.88 1.10 -37.51
C LEU A 761 -11.55 2.41 -37.99
N ARG A 762 -12.84 2.36 -38.31
CA ARG A 762 -13.60 3.60 -38.64
C ARG A 762 -13.73 4.51 -37.42
N LYS A 763 -13.98 3.95 -36.25
CA LYS A 763 -14.00 4.74 -35.00
C LYS A 763 -12.64 5.38 -34.73
N LEU A 764 -11.52 4.66 -34.90
CA LEU A 764 -10.18 5.23 -34.75
C LEU A 764 -9.94 6.45 -35.63
N LYS A 765 -10.40 6.42 -36.88
CA LYS A 765 -10.27 7.57 -37.81
C LYS A 765 -10.98 8.83 -37.31
N SER A 766 -12.05 8.68 -36.52
CA SER A 766 -12.80 9.79 -35.93
C SER A 766 -12.27 10.26 -34.60
N VAL A 767 -11.24 9.59 -34.02
CA VAL A 767 -10.60 10.00 -32.77
C VAL A 767 -9.79 11.29 -32.99
N THR A 768 -9.92 12.22 -32.06
CA THR A 768 -9.18 13.49 -31.98
C THR A 768 -8.53 13.65 -30.59
N ASP A 769 -7.79 14.74 -30.41
CA ASP A 769 -7.24 15.18 -29.10
C ASP A 769 -8.34 15.43 -28.05
N ARG A 770 -9.56 15.77 -28.49
CA ARG A 770 -10.74 16.03 -27.64
C ARG A 770 -11.57 14.80 -27.31
N THR A 771 -11.30 13.67 -27.96
CA THR A 771 -12.03 12.43 -27.69
C THR A 771 -11.81 12.01 -26.24
N GLU A 772 -12.89 11.62 -25.54
CA GLU A 772 -12.81 11.19 -24.15
C GLU A 772 -11.88 9.98 -24.01
N PHE A 773 -11.12 9.93 -22.91
CA PHE A 773 -10.12 8.92 -22.71
C PHE A 773 -10.71 7.49 -22.74
N SER A 774 -11.91 7.28 -22.19
CA SER A 774 -12.54 5.96 -22.17
C SER A 774 -12.71 5.36 -23.58
N HIS A 775 -13.07 6.19 -24.57
CA HIS A 775 -13.19 5.77 -25.95
C HIS A 775 -11.85 5.41 -26.58
N ILE A 776 -10.82 6.25 -26.35
CA ILE A 776 -9.46 5.94 -26.79
C ILE A 776 -8.99 4.63 -26.17
N ARG A 777 -9.24 4.42 -24.89
CA ARG A 777 -8.92 3.17 -24.17
C ARG A 777 -9.61 1.97 -24.85
N ALA A 778 -10.91 2.03 -25.09
CA ALA A 778 -11.67 0.92 -25.71
C ALA A 778 -11.13 0.55 -27.09
N VAL A 779 -10.91 1.53 -27.96
CA VAL A 779 -10.33 1.33 -29.30
C VAL A 779 -8.92 0.75 -29.20
N CYS A 780 -8.06 1.34 -28.36
CA CYS A 780 -6.67 0.88 -28.21
C CYS A 780 -6.58 -0.53 -27.62
N MET A 781 -7.41 -0.89 -26.66
CA MET A 781 -7.43 -2.25 -26.09
C MET A 781 -7.77 -3.29 -27.15
N SER A 782 -8.76 -3.02 -28.00
CA SER A 782 -9.07 -3.88 -29.14
C SER A 782 -7.88 -4.02 -30.10
N LEU A 783 -7.18 -2.93 -30.42
CA LEU A 783 -6.02 -2.94 -31.30
C LEU A 783 -4.76 -3.55 -30.65
N ILE A 784 -4.62 -3.52 -29.35
CA ILE A 784 -3.53 -4.19 -28.61
C ILE A 784 -3.70 -5.71 -28.67
N ARG A 785 -4.92 -6.21 -28.49
CA ARG A 785 -5.25 -7.65 -28.55
C ARG A 785 -5.31 -8.18 -29.97
N HIS A 786 -5.84 -7.38 -30.89
CA HIS A 786 -6.05 -7.74 -32.30
C HIS A 786 -5.40 -6.72 -33.24
N PRO A 787 -4.07 -6.72 -33.35
CA PRO A 787 -3.33 -5.69 -34.09
C PRO A 787 -3.72 -5.62 -35.55
N GLN A 788 -3.92 -4.40 -36.07
CA GLN A 788 -4.24 -4.12 -37.46
C GLN A 788 -3.24 -3.10 -38.05
N LYS A 789 -2.45 -3.50 -39.02
CA LYS A 789 -1.47 -2.59 -39.67
C LYS A 789 -2.12 -1.32 -40.24
N ALA A 790 -3.37 -1.42 -40.68
CA ALA A 790 -4.14 -0.28 -41.21
C ALA A 790 -4.38 0.82 -40.15
N ALA A 791 -4.33 0.49 -38.85
CA ALA A 791 -4.49 1.47 -37.77
C ALA A 791 -3.22 2.31 -37.50
N ALA A 792 -2.04 1.84 -37.97
CA ALA A 792 -0.77 2.43 -37.53
C ALA A 792 -0.63 3.92 -37.91
N ALA A 793 -1.05 4.31 -39.12
CA ALA A 793 -0.97 5.71 -39.56
C ALA A 793 -1.82 6.65 -38.70
N ASP A 794 -3.03 6.22 -38.34
CA ASP A 794 -3.93 7.03 -37.48
C ASP A 794 -3.41 7.11 -36.05
N LEU A 795 -2.90 6.02 -35.46
CA LEU A 795 -2.28 6.01 -34.14
C LEU A 795 -1.04 6.90 -34.07
N HIS A 796 -0.16 6.81 -35.10
CA HIS A 796 1.01 7.68 -35.19
C HIS A 796 0.62 9.15 -35.33
N ARG A 797 -0.37 9.47 -36.17
CA ARG A 797 -0.94 10.84 -36.33
C ARG A 797 -1.44 11.38 -34.98
N LEU A 798 -2.22 10.61 -34.23
CA LEU A 798 -2.75 11.01 -32.93
C LEU A 798 -1.64 11.33 -31.94
N LEU A 799 -0.62 10.48 -31.81
CA LEU A 799 0.52 10.70 -30.91
C LEU A 799 1.38 11.89 -31.33
N SER A 800 1.33 12.31 -32.61
CA SER A 800 2.04 13.48 -33.14
C SER A 800 1.28 14.79 -32.92
N LEU A 801 0.02 14.76 -32.49
CA LEU A 801 -0.73 15.97 -32.16
C LEU A 801 -0.18 16.67 -30.92
N PRO A 802 -0.21 18.02 -30.87
CA PRO A 802 0.22 18.75 -29.68
C PRO A 802 -0.52 18.29 -28.41
N GLY A 803 0.21 18.02 -27.32
CA GLY A 803 -0.36 17.61 -26.05
C GLY A 803 -0.80 16.16 -25.95
N MET A 804 -0.54 15.33 -26.98
CA MET A 804 -0.88 13.90 -26.95
C MET A 804 0.29 13.00 -26.56
N SER A 805 1.48 13.54 -26.36
CA SER A 805 2.69 12.80 -25.99
C SER A 805 3.61 13.63 -25.08
N GLY A 806 4.55 12.96 -24.40
CA GLY A 806 5.56 13.60 -23.52
C GLY A 806 5.14 13.70 -22.04
N HIS A 807 4.27 12.83 -21.56
CA HIS A 807 3.71 12.88 -20.19
C HIS A 807 4.37 11.94 -19.18
N ALA A 808 5.38 11.16 -19.59
CA ALA A 808 6.06 10.23 -18.68
C ALA A 808 6.83 10.99 -17.58
N VAL A 809 6.68 10.58 -16.32
CA VAL A 809 7.37 11.16 -15.16
C VAL A 809 8.64 10.38 -14.90
N LYS A 810 9.81 11.02 -15.09
CA LYS A 810 11.13 10.37 -14.99
C LYS A 810 11.95 10.82 -13.77
N SER A 811 11.54 11.91 -13.13
CA SER A 811 12.24 12.48 -11.99
C SER A 811 11.26 13.03 -10.95
N TYR A 812 11.76 13.28 -9.75
CA TYR A 812 11.00 13.98 -8.71
C TYR A 812 10.58 15.40 -9.15
N ALA A 813 11.40 16.06 -9.95
CA ALA A 813 11.07 17.37 -10.52
C ALA A 813 9.87 17.27 -11.48
N ASP A 814 9.83 16.27 -12.36
CA ASP A 814 8.68 16.02 -13.24
C ASP A 814 7.41 15.72 -12.43
N ALA A 815 7.56 14.95 -11.35
CA ALA A 815 6.45 14.63 -10.46
C ALA A 815 5.84 15.88 -9.83
N LEU A 816 6.67 16.77 -9.31
CA LEU A 816 6.23 18.07 -8.77
C LEU A 816 5.58 18.95 -9.84
N ALA A 817 6.17 19.02 -11.03
CA ALA A 817 5.63 19.79 -12.15
C ALA A 817 4.28 19.25 -12.67
N SER A 818 3.98 17.99 -12.41
CA SER A 818 2.71 17.36 -12.76
C SER A 818 1.54 17.73 -11.84
N ASN A 819 1.80 18.33 -10.66
CA ASN A 819 0.75 18.76 -9.75
C ASN A 819 -0.19 19.80 -10.40
N ARG A 820 -1.48 19.74 -10.05
CA ARG A 820 -2.50 20.71 -10.45
C ARG A 820 -3.12 21.31 -9.19
N GLU A 821 -3.68 22.52 -9.31
CA GLU A 821 -4.28 23.24 -8.17
C GLU A 821 -5.47 22.51 -7.58
N THR A 822 -6.33 21.95 -8.44
CA THR A 822 -7.52 21.23 -8.00
C THR A 822 -7.13 19.93 -7.31
N ARG A 823 -7.71 19.66 -6.16
CA ARG A 823 -7.39 18.51 -5.31
C ARG A 823 -7.47 17.17 -6.04
N ASN A 824 -8.56 16.93 -6.74
CA ASN A 824 -8.88 15.66 -7.41
C ASN A 824 -8.72 15.79 -8.94
N ASP A 825 -7.80 16.60 -9.42
CA ASP A 825 -7.55 16.75 -10.84
C ASP A 825 -6.91 15.50 -11.43
N THR A 826 -7.61 14.84 -12.32
CA THR A 826 -7.18 13.61 -12.98
C THR A 826 -6.67 13.83 -14.40
N SER A 827 -6.54 15.09 -14.86
CA SER A 827 -6.16 15.44 -16.23
C SER A 827 -4.78 14.90 -16.62
N VAL A 828 -3.80 14.99 -15.73
CA VAL A 828 -2.44 14.48 -15.96
C VAL A 828 -2.46 12.97 -16.14
N ARG A 829 -3.14 12.26 -15.24
CA ARG A 829 -3.31 10.79 -15.33
C ARG A 829 -3.96 10.40 -16.65
N ASN A 830 -5.02 11.08 -17.05
CA ASN A 830 -5.73 10.78 -18.30
C ASN A 830 -4.85 11.04 -19.54
N SER A 831 -4.02 12.10 -19.52
CA SER A 831 -3.06 12.36 -20.60
C SER A 831 -1.99 11.27 -20.69
N GLN A 832 -1.46 10.82 -19.55
CA GLN A 832 -0.51 9.71 -19.51
C GLN A 832 -1.13 8.40 -20.02
N LEU A 833 -2.35 8.09 -19.60
CA LEU A 833 -3.06 6.90 -20.07
C LEU A 833 -3.38 6.98 -21.57
N LYS A 834 -3.81 8.12 -22.10
CA LYS A 834 -3.99 8.30 -23.55
C LYS A 834 -2.71 7.98 -24.30
N GLU A 835 -1.60 8.57 -23.91
CA GLU A 835 -0.30 8.38 -24.56
C GLU A 835 0.13 6.89 -24.53
N ILE A 836 0.10 6.24 -23.35
CA ILE A 836 0.60 4.87 -23.23
C ILE A 836 -0.27 3.85 -23.97
N TYR A 837 -1.61 4.02 -23.99
CA TYR A 837 -2.51 3.16 -24.76
C TYR A 837 -2.31 3.32 -26.26
N LEU A 838 -2.22 4.56 -26.75
CA LEU A 838 -1.94 4.83 -28.16
C LEU A 838 -0.58 4.30 -28.59
N ALA A 839 0.47 4.52 -27.79
CA ALA A 839 1.83 4.04 -28.10
C ALA A 839 1.90 2.51 -28.11
N LYS A 840 1.22 1.84 -27.17
CA LYS A 840 1.17 0.39 -27.12
C LYS A 840 0.41 -0.20 -28.30
N ALA A 841 -0.77 0.37 -28.64
CA ALA A 841 -1.52 -0.02 -29.82
C ALA A 841 -0.70 0.18 -31.10
N LEU A 842 0.01 1.31 -31.23
CA LEU A 842 0.89 1.59 -32.37
C LEU A 842 2.00 0.53 -32.51
N CYS A 843 2.73 0.23 -31.43
CA CYS A 843 3.78 -0.78 -31.47
C CYS A 843 3.26 -2.20 -31.78
N LYS A 844 2.03 -2.53 -31.37
CA LYS A 844 1.39 -3.80 -31.71
C LYS A 844 0.97 -3.83 -33.19
N CYS A 845 0.43 -2.73 -33.74
CA CYS A 845 -0.01 -2.60 -35.12
C CYS A 845 1.14 -2.42 -36.10
N ASP A 846 2.20 -1.73 -35.73
CA ASP A 846 3.45 -1.57 -36.48
C ASP A 846 4.67 -1.67 -35.54
N PRO A 847 5.23 -2.87 -35.38
CA PRO A 847 6.41 -3.07 -34.53
C PRO A 847 7.68 -2.33 -34.98
N ALA A 848 7.68 -1.74 -36.20
CA ALA A 848 8.80 -0.97 -36.70
C ALA A 848 8.70 0.53 -36.34
N ASP A 849 7.55 1.01 -35.87
CA ASP A 849 7.35 2.43 -35.59
C ASP A 849 8.25 2.93 -34.44
N GLU A 850 9.11 3.89 -34.72
CA GLU A 850 10.09 4.43 -33.79
C GLU A 850 9.47 5.40 -32.74
N LEU A 851 8.36 6.08 -33.10
CA LEU A 851 7.67 6.96 -32.14
C LEU A 851 7.05 6.13 -31.02
N GLY A 852 6.30 5.09 -31.37
CA GLY A 852 5.69 4.20 -30.37
C GLY A 852 6.73 3.56 -29.45
N LYS A 853 7.83 3.04 -30.02
CA LYS A 853 8.94 2.46 -29.23
C LYS A 853 9.55 3.45 -28.26
N ARG A 854 9.86 4.67 -28.71
CA ARG A 854 10.44 5.73 -27.88
C ARG A 854 9.53 6.13 -26.72
N LEU A 855 8.23 6.27 -26.99
CA LEU A 855 7.25 6.61 -25.97
C LEU A 855 7.11 5.48 -24.94
N LEU A 856 7.00 4.22 -25.37
CA LEU A 856 6.96 3.09 -24.44
C LEU A 856 8.26 2.96 -23.61
N ALA A 857 9.42 3.21 -24.22
CA ALA A 857 10.68 3.26 -23.46
C ALA A 857 10.64 4.34 -22.38
N SER A 858 10.14 5.53 -22.68
CA SER A 858 9.92 6.61 -21.70
C SER A 858 9.08 6.17 -20.51
N TYR A 859 8.05 5.36 -20.71
CA TYR A 859 7.21 4.84 -19.64
C TYR A 859 7.83 3.65 -18.90
N ARG A 860 8.61 2.80 -19.57
CA ARG A 860 9.39 1.75 -18.86
C ARG A 860 10.35 2.35 -17.85
N ASP A 861 10.94 3.49 -18.18
CA ASP A 861 11.87 4.24 -17.33
C ASP A 861 11.16 5.25 -16.41
N SER A 862 9.83 5.32 -16.42
CA SER A 862 9.05 6.21 -15.55
C SER A 862 9.17 5.80 -14.10
N MET A 863 9.12 6.75 -13.20
CA MET A 863 9.00 6.51 -11.75
C MET A 863 7.67 5.85 -11.35
N GLN A 864 6.67 5.85 -12.24
CA GLN A 864 5.34 5.30 -11.97
C GLN A 864 5.28 3.80 -12.27
N GLY A 865 5.17 2.99 -11.21
CA GLY A 865 5.25 1.52 -11.28
C GLY A 865 4.23 0.88 -12.22
N TYR A 866 2.96 1.30 -12.16
CA TYR A 866 1.92 0.76 -13.04
C TYR A 866 2.18 1.04 -14.52
N TYR A 867 2.61 2.26 -14.86
CA TYR A 867 2.87 2.62 -16.25
C TYR A 867 4.09 1.90 -16.78
N SER A 868 5.13 1.75 -15.96
CA SER A 868 6.30 0.97 -16.33
C SER A 868 5.96 -0.49 -16.61
N LEU A 869 5.16 -1.12 -15.76
CA LEU A 869 4.68 -2.49 -15.96
C LEU A 869 3.82 -2.59 -17.22
N PHE A 870 2.88 -1.68 -17.43
CA PHE A 870 2.00 -1.69 -18.60
C PHE A 870 2.75 -1.43 -19.90
N ALA A 871 3.76 -0.57 -19.93
CA ALA A 871 4.61 -0.33 -21.11
C ALA A 871 5.52 -1.53 -21.42
N GLY A 872 5.88 -2.34 -20.42
CA GLY A 872 6.70 -3.55 -20.58
C GLY A 872 5.92 -4.79 -20.99
N SER A 873 4.63 -4.89 -20.67
CA SER A 873 3.74 -6.00 -21.06
C SER A 873 3.28 -5.83 -22.51
#